data_3d48365f5a58569eefd7fd304383d9b9
#
_entry.id   3d48365f5a58569eefd7fd304383d9b9
#
_cell.length_a   1.000
_cell.length_b   1.000
_cell.length_c   1.000
_cell.angle_alpha   90.00
_cell.angle_beta   90.00
_cell.angle_gamma   90.00
#
_symmetry.space_group_name_H-M   'P 1'
#
loop_
_entity.id
_entity.type
_entity.pdbx_description
1 polymer ?
#
loop_
_entity_poly.entity_id
_entity_poly.type
_entity_poly.pdbx_seq_one_letter_code
_entity_poly.pdbx_strand_id
1 'polypeptide(L)'
;MTSQGVSGLLSWRGLQALLSHGPPRPPPPPGPRRGPPLHHPPSRCHSIRSPTMSCPSLPPPECPAEVTPSPGSSSAAPCRFTLSEHPVAALAAMNELRLQGHLCDVTLRVRHGRDVAPTELRAHRVVLAAASPVFRAMFTAGLRERGLAEVPIEGVHPRAMERLVEFAYTAAVAVGERCVLPLLHGAIMYQVDAVVKACCSFLGGQLHPSNAIGIAALAERLGCVELQEKAREYIYMNFAEVSKQEEFLSLSHCQLATLLSRDELNVRCESEVFQACVAWVQQDRGARSPFLPALLRAVRCHALTPRFLRAQLRRRRDLGRDALRYLARVFRDLALHKPSGDPPVRTPNVRQLIYAAGGYLRRSLSTLEAFDPVRGSWMRLAELETPRSGLGGCAVGGLFYAVGGRNNSPEGNTDSAAVDCYNPVSGRWSPCAPMSVPRNRIGVGVIDGLIYAVGGSHGCTHHCSVERYEPERDEWALVAPMGTRRIGVGVAVLNRLLYAVGGFDGSARLRSAERYHPERDSWQPIPPMATVRSGAGVCALGNCLYAMGGYDGTQQLSSTERFQADTETWSFVAPMGHRRSALGVTAFRGRIYVLGGYDGHSFLESVECYDPEANAWTEVTPMPSGRSGLGVAVTMEPCHPQTPPEDEEPPPGGPC
;
A
#
# COMPACT_ATOMS: atom_id res chain seq x y z
N MET A 1 0.09 28.39 16.03
CA MET A 1 0.99 29.32 15.32
C MET A 1 1.26 28.75 13.94
N THR A 2 0.83 29.46 12.98
CA THR A 2 0.66 29.23 11.55
C THR A 2 1.93 28.77 10.83
N SER A 3 1.86 27.62 10.15
CA SER A 3 2.82 27.20 9.13
C SER A 3 2.47 27.88 7.79
N GLN A 4 2.86 29.12 7.63
CA GLN A 4 2.98 29.78 6.33
C GLN A 4 4.45 29.69 5.90
N GLY A 5 4.73 29.01 4.78
CA GLY A 5 6.05 29.06 4.16
C GLY A 5 6.45 27.85 3.33
N VAL A 6 5.57 27.27 2.52
CA VAL A 6 6.01 26.39 1.43
C VAL A 6 6.07 27.23 0.16
N SER A 7 7.29 27.50 -0.29
CA SER A 7 7.65 28.43 -1.34
C SER A 7 7.06 28.06 -2.71
N GLY A 8 6.54 29.07 -3.40
CA GLY A 8 5.74 28.97 -4.62
C GLY A 8 6.41 28.45 -5.91
N LEU A 9 7.63 27.91 -5.87
CA LEU A 9 8.35 27.41 -7.05
C LEU A 9 8.11 25.92 -7.34
N LEU A 10 7.77 25.12 -6.33
CA LEU A 10 7.27 23.76 -6.51
C LEU A 10 5.74 23.71 -6.51
N SER A 11 5.08 24.84 -6.62
CA SER A 11 3.64 24.93 -6.81
C SER A 11 3.26 24.53 -8.24
N TRP A 12 2.01 24.08 -8.41
CA TRP A 12 1.42 23.72 -9.71
C TRP A 12 1.68 24.77 -10.81
N ARG A 13 1.60 26.06 -10.52
CA ARG A 13 1.86 27.13 -11.48
C ARG A 13 3.31 27.17 -11.95
N GLY A 14 4.28 26.89 -11.08
CA GLY A 14 5.70 26.77 -11.45
C GLY A 14 5.99 25.54 -12.31
N LEU A 15 5.37 24.41 -11.99
CA LEU A 15 5.46 23.18 -12.77
C LEU A 15 4.75 23.33 -14.14
N GLN A 16 3.60 23.99 -14.20
CA GLN A 16 2.87 24.25 -15.43
C GLN A 16 3.63 25.18 -16.39
N ALA A 17 4.34 26.18 -15.89
CA ALA A 17 5.17 27.05 -16.71
C ALA A 17 6.30 26.29 -17.42
N LEU A 18 6.87 25.27 -16.77
CA LEU A 18 7.85 24.37 -17.37
C LEU A 18 7.22 23.33 -18.30
N LEU A 19 6.00 22.91 -18.01
CA LEU A 19 5.23 22.00 -18.84
C LEU A 19 4.76 22.64 -20.15
N SER A 20 4.65 23.95 -20.23
CA SER A 20 4.23 24.68 -21.44
C SER A 20 5.37 24.92 -22.46
N HIS A 21 6.63 24.82 -22.03
CA HIS A 21 7.79 24.91 -22.93
C HIS A 21 8.20 23.48 -23.35
N GLY A 22 7.78 23.06 -24.55
CA GLY A 22 8.13 21.77 -25.11
C GLY A 22 9.65 21.53 -25.20
N PRO A 23 10.12 20.27 -25.16
CA PRO A 23 11.53 19.98 -25.35
C PRO A 23 11.98 20.50 -26.72
N PRO A 24 13.21 21.09 -26.85
CA PRO A 24 13.76 21.43 -28.14
C PRO A 24 13.82 20.17 -28.99
N ARG A 25 13.34 20.25 -30.24
CA ARG A 25 13.43 19.15 -31.18
C ARG A 25 14.92 18.79 -31.37
N PRO A 26 15.28 17.49 -31.36
CA PRO A 26 16.62 17.08 -31.71
C PRO A 26 16.92 17.56 -33.15
N PRO A 27 18.18 17.95 -33.46
CA PRO A 27 18.55 18.36 -34.79
C PRO A 27 18.23 17.24 -35.79
N PRO A 28 17.72 17.57 -36.99
CA PRO A 28 17.36 16.56 -37.98
C PRO A 28 18.61 15.76 -38.38
N PRO A 29 18.48 14.45 -38.61
CA PRO A 29 19.58 13.62 -39.07
C PRO A 29 20.05 14.10 -40.46
N PRO A 30 21.37 14.06 -40.77
CA PRO A 30 21.88 14.47 -42.07
C PRO A 30 21.26 13.62 -43.17
N GLY A 31 20.72 14.28 -44.19
CA GLY A 31 20.06 13.65 -45.33
C GLY A 31 21.00 12.72 -46.08
N PRO A 32 20.51 11.61 -46.67
CA PRO A 32 21.33 10.64 -47.38
C PRO A 32 21.87 11.25 -48.66
N ARG A 33 23.20 11.18 -48.85
CA ARG A 33 23.85 11.46 -50.13
C ARG A 33 23.41 10.40 -51.13
N ARG A 34 22.89 10.85 -52.29
CA ARG A 34 22.54 9.99 -53.43
C ARG A 34 23.80 9.38 -54.05
N GLY A 35 23.86 8.07 -54.06
CA GLY A 35 24.75 7.29 -54.93
C GLY A 35 23.90 6.44 -55.88
N PRO A 36 24.42 6.05 -57.07
CA PRO A 36 23.61 5.56 -58.19
C PRO A 36 23.12 4.12 -58.03
N PRO A 37 22.12 3.71 -58.85
CA PRO A 37 21.35 2.49 -58.62
C PRO A 37 22.06 1.23 -59.15
N LEU A 38 21.94 0.14 -58.40
CA LEU A 38 22.25 -1.20 -58.90
C LEU A 38 21.13 -2.19 -58.54
N HIS A 39 20.85 -3.00 -59.54
CA HIS A 39 19.77 -3.95 -59.79
C HIS A 39 19.51 -5.00 -58.68
N HIS A 40 18.22 -5.31 -58.51
CA HIS A 40 17.75 -6.55 -57.90
C HIS A 40 17.93 -7.77 -58.80
N PRO A 41 17.98 -9.00 -58.24
CA PRO A 41 16.80 -9.84 -58.18
C PRO A 41 16.71 -10.74 -56.89
N PRO A 42 15.66 -11.59 -56.81
CA PRO A 42 14.91 -11.78 -55.57
C PRO A 42 15.05 -13.15 -54.89
N SER A 43 14.38 -13.23 -53.70
CA SER A 43 13.84 -14.43 -53.05
C SER A 43 14.73 -15.35 -52.22
N ARG A 44 14.41 -15.50 -50.96
CA ARG A 44 13.69 -16.62 -50.32
C ARG A 44 13.84 -16.58 -48.80
N CYS A 45 12.70 -16.72 -48.15
CA CYS A 45 12.56 -17.01 -46.73
C CYS A 45 13.29 -18.28 -46.30
N HIS A 46 14.03 -18.23 -45.20
CA HIS A 46 14.16 -19.36 -44.29
C HIS A 46 14.34 -18.85 -42.85
N SER A 47 13.41 -19.26 -42.02
CA SER A 47 13.39 -19.15 -40.57
C SER A 47 14.57 -19.96 -39.98
N ILE A 48 15.41 -19.32 -39.18
CA ILE A 48 16.36 -20.03 -38.32
C ILE A 48 16.16 -19.53 -36.88
N ARG A 49 15.79 -20.47 -36.03
CA ARG A 49 15.72 -20.34 -34.57
C ARG A 49 17.14 -20.12 -34.03
N SER A 50 17.29 -19.11 -33.16
CA SER A 50 18.51 -18.93 -32.39
C SER A 50 18.45 -19.81 -31.12
N PRO A 51 19.53 -20.50 -30.76
CA PRO A 51 19.60 -21.26 -29.51
C PRO A 51 20.00 -20.32 -28.35
N THR A 52 19.28 -20.44 -27.24
CA THR A 52 19.61 -19.88 -25.93
C THR A 52 20.88 -20.53 -25.39
N MET A 53 21.96 -19.78 -25.25
CA MET A 53 23.11 -20.19 -24.45
C MET A 53 22.94 -19.68 -23.00
N SER A 54 22.81 -20.60 -22.09
CA SER A 54 22.91 -20.40 -20.64
C SER A 54 24.40 -20.27 -20.28
N CYS A 55 24.76 -19.16 -19.63
CA CYS A 55 26.04 -19.02 -18.94
C CYS A 55 26.01 -19.72 -17.59
N PRO A 56 27.01 -20.50 -17.22
CA PRO A 56 27.11 -21.07 -15.87
C PRO A 56 27.62 -20.02 -14.85
N SER A 57 26.97 -19.98 -13.72
CA SER A 57 27.35 -19.20 -12.53
C SER A 57 28.65 -19.74 -11.93
N LEU A 58 29.63 -18.87 -11.72
CA LEU A 58 30.86 -19.13 -10.98
C LEU A 58 30.58 -19.05 -9.46
N PRO A 59 31.17 -19.95 -8.67
CA PRO A 59 31.08 -19.90 -7.20
C PRO A 59 31.97 -18.79 -6.61
N PRO A 60 31.69 -18.33 -5.38
CA PRO A 60 32.49 -17.30 -4.71
C PRO A 60 33.88 -17.80 -4.35
N PRO A 61 34.89 -16.93 -4.28
CA PRO A 61 36.25 -17.34 -3.99
C PRO A 61 36.44 -17.75 -2.52
N GLU A 62 36.94 -18.95 -2.31
CA GLU A 62 37.43 -19.44 -1.03
C GLU A 62 38.70 -18.70 -0.60
N CYS A 63 38.83 -18.41 0.69
CA CYS A 63 40.05 -17.89 1.28
C CYS A 63 41.18 -18.90 1.14
N PRO A 64 42.37 -18.51 0.68
CA PRO A 64 43.54 -19.41 0.65
C PRO A 64 44.13 -19.59 2.05
N ALA A 65 44.40 -20.85 2.40
CA ALA A 65 45.16 -21.26 3.54
C ALA A 65 46.61 -20.72 3.51
N GLU A 66 47.14 -20.43 4.68
CA GLU A 66 48.53 -20.06 4.90
C GLU A 66 49.50 -21.07 4.29
N VAL A 67 50.30 -20.62 3.35
CA VAL A 67 51.47 -21.35 2.84
C VAL A 67 52.71 -20.71 3.40
N THR A 68 53.45 -21.47 4.20
CA THR A 68 54.78 -21.11 4.71
C THR A 68 55.77 -20.99 3.52
N PRO A 69 56.64 -19.95 3.50
CA PRO A 69 57.56 -19.76 2.39
C PRO A 69 58.80 -20.63 2.52
N SER A 70 59.12 -21.39 1.47
CA SER A 70 60.44 -22.00 1.28
C SER A 70 61.45 -20.92 0.79
N PRO A 71 62.72 -20.91 1.23
CA PRO A 71 63.68 -19.91 0.80
C PRO A 71 64.34 -20.31 -0.51
N GLY A 72 64.21 -19.48 -1.56
CA GLY A 72 65.04 -19.59 -2.74
C GLY A 72 64.34 -19.25 -4.04
N SER A 73 64.23 -17.98 -4.38
CA SER A 73 64.51 -17.33 -5.69
C SER A 73 63.93 -15.91 -5.70
N SER A 74 64.81 -14.93 -5.81
CA SER A 74 64.51 -13.51 -5.85
C SER A 74 63.96 -13.09 -7.21
N SER A 75 62.66 -13.04 -7.33
CA SER A 75 61.98 -12.08 -8.24
C SER A 75 60.73 -11.63 -7.50
N ALA A 76 60.81 -10.51 -6.78
CA ALA A 76 59.67 -9.92 -6.14
C ALA A 76 58.59 -9.56 -7.21
N ALA A 77 57.42 -10.21 -7.15
CA ALA A 77 56.30 -9.82 -7.94
C ALA A 77 55.97 -8.34 -7.66
N PRO A 78 55.65 -7.53 -8.68
CA PRO A 78 55.37 -6.11 -8.48
C PRO A 78 54.16 -5.93 -7.58
N CYS A 79 54.38 -5.27 -6.41
CA CYS A 79 53.28 -4.89 -5.52
C CYS A 79 52.46 -3.77 -6.16
N ARG A 80 51.13 -3.98 -6.31
CA ARG A 80 50.21 -2.98 -6.82
C ARG A 80 49.62 -2.19 -5.66
N PHE A 81 49.94 -0.89 -5.59
CA PHE A 81 49.34 0.04 -4.63
C PHE A 81 48.21 0.82 -5.33
N THR A 82 47.03 0.89 -4.69
CA THR A 82 45.91 1.71 -5.16
C THR A 82 45.67 2.83 -4.14
N LEU A 83 45.87 4.07 -4.58
CA LEU A 83 45.68 5.27 -3.76
C LEU A 83 44.29 5.83 -4.05
N SER A 84 43.32 5.58 -3.16
CA SER A 84 41.92 5.96 -3.32
C SER A 84 41.68 7.48 -3.33
N GLU A 85 42.55 8.25 -2.68
CA GLU A 85 42.41 9.71 -2.56
C GLU A 85 43.00 10.48 -3.75
N HIS A 86 43.89 9.86 -4.52
CA HIS A 86 44.55 10.53 -5.64
C HIS A 86 43.60 11.08 -6.72
N PRO A 87 42.55 10.38 -7.16
CA PRO A 87 41.61 10.91 -8.16
C PRO A 87 40.89 12.17 -7.68
N VAL A 88 40.54 12.23 -6.38
CA VAL A 88 39.86 13.40 -5.77
C VAL A 88 40.82 14.59 -5.72
N ALA A 89 42.05 14.38 -5.27
CA ALA A 89 43.07 15.41 -5.22
C ALA A 89 43.43 15.96 -6.62
N ALA A 90 43.51 15.07 -7.62
CA ALA A 90 43.78 15.46 -9.00
C ALA A 90 42.65 16.33 -9.60
N LEU A 91 41.36 15.95 -9.38
CA LEU A 91 40.22 16.74 -9.81
C LEU A 91 40.15 18.09 -9.08
N ALA A 92 40.44 18.13 -7.78
CA ALA A 92 40.52 19.38 -7.03
C ALA A 92 41.56 20.33 -7.59
N ALA A 93 42.79 19.85 -7.90
CA ALA A 93 43.84 20.63 -8.54
C ALA A 93 43.42 21.12 -9.94
N MET A 94 42.74 20.29 -10.75
CA MET A 94 42.18 20.72 -12.03
C MET A 94 41.11 21.81 -11.87
N ASN A 95 40.31 21.77 -10.78
CA ASN A 95 39.33 22.82 -10.51
C ASN A 95 40.00 24.14 -10.11
N GLU A 96 41.08 24.12 -9.34
CA GLU A 96 41.86 25.31 -9.03
C GLU A 96 42.43 25.96 -10.30
N LEU A 97 43.02 25.16 -11.21
CA LEU A 97 43.49 25.63 -12.52
C LEU A 97 42.36 26.27 -13.33
N ARG A 98 41.17 25.66 -13.34
CA ARG A 98 39.97 26.20 -14.00
C ARG A 98 39.56 27.55 -13.42
N LEU A 99 39.51 27.70 -12.11
CA LEU A 99 39.12 28.92 -11.41
C LEU A 99 40.10 30.08 -11.69
N GLN A 100 41.38 29.75 -11.82
CA GLN A 100 42.44 30.69 -12.19
C GLN A 100 42.49 30.97 -13.70
N GLY A 101 41.72 30.22 -14.52
CA GLY A 101 41.71 30.32 -15.97
C GLY A 101 42.92 29.68 -16.65
N HIS A 102 43.71 28.89 -15.92
CA HIS A 102 44.91 28.25 -16.43
C HIS A 102 44.57 26.93 -17.18
N LEU A 103 45.23 26.69 -18.29
CA LEU A 103 45.07 25.50 -19.13
C LEU A 103 43.64 25.26 -19.67
N CYS A 104 42.74 26.24 -19.53
CA CYS A 104 41.39 26.14 -20.07
C CYS A 104 41.45 26.22 -21.59
N ASP A 105 40.93 25.20 -22.26
CA ASP A 105 40.92 25.05 -23.73
C ASP A 105 39.54 25.21 -24.36
N VAL A 106 38.50 25.53 -23.54
CA VAL A 106 37.14 25.84 -23.99
C VAL A 106 36.47 26.87 -23.10
N THR A 107 35.68 27.78 -23.72
CA THR A 107 34.75 28.68 -23.04
C THR A 107 33.31 28.34 -23.47
N LEU A 108 32.46 27.96 -22.56
CA LEU A 108 31.04 27.74 -22.83
C LEU A 108 30.30 29.07 -22.74
N ARG A 109 29.67 29.50 -23.82
CA ARG A 109 28.82 30.73 -23.86
C ARG A 109 27.37 30.36 -23.72
N VAL A 110 26.87 30.40 -22.48
CA VAL A 110 25.52 29.98 -22.12
C VAL A 110 24.56 31.14 -22.29
N ARG A 111 23.59 31.00 -23.20
CA ARG A 111 22.56 32.02 -23.45
C ARG A 111 21.20 31.53 -22.97
N HIS A 112 20.52 32.36 -22.17
CA HIS A 112 19.17 32.12 -21.71
C HIS A 112 18.31 33.38 -21.93
N GLY A 113 17.39 33.29 -22.93
CA GLY A 113 16.62 34.44 -23.38
C GLY A 113 17.29 35.24 -24.51
N ARG A 114 16.49 36.05 -25.24
CA ARG A 114 16.96 36.76 -26.44
C ARG A 114 17.78 38.04 -26.14
N ASP A 115 17.54 38.67 -24.98
CA ASP A 115 18.06 40.00 -24.66
C ASP A 115 19.08 39.99 -23.48
N VAL A 116 19.57 38.83 -23.06
CA VAL A 116 20.52 38.71 -21.95
C VAL A 116 21.91 38.37 -22.46
N ALA A 117 22.94 39.07 -21.94
CA ALA A 117 24.33 38.79 -22.26
C ALA A 117 24.66 37.32 -21.90
N PRO A 118 25.42 36.61 -22.75
CA PRO A 118 25.78 35.21 -22.48
C PRO A 118 26.70 35.12 -21.25
N THR A 119 26.46 34.12 -20.41
CA THR A 119 27.37 33.79 -19.31
C THR A 119 28.52 32.96 -19.85
N GLU A 120 29.76 33.35 -19.57
CA GLU A 120 30.96 32.63 -20.00
C GLU A 120 31.50 31.73 -18.89
N LEU A 121 31.68 30.45 -19.20
CA LEU A 121 32.21 29.46 -18.28
C LEU A 121 33.46 28.82 -18.90
N ARG A 122 34.64 29.08 -18.31
CA ARG A 122 35.90 28.48 -18.73
C ARG A 122 36.02 27.06 -18.18
N ALA A 123 36.51 26.13 -19.00
CA ALA A 123 36.64 24.73 -18.59
C ALA A 123 37.74 24.00 -19.41
N HIS A 124 38.00 22.75 -19.01
CA HIS A 124 38.87 21.82 -19.74
C HIS A 124 38.01 20.79 -20.46
N ARG A 125 38.15 20.65 -21.75
CA ARG A 125 37.37 19.73 -22.59
C ARG A 125 37.44 18.29 -22.09
N VAL A 126 38.64 17.85 -21.67
CA VAL A 126 38.85 16.50 -21.15
C VAL A 126 38.01 16.21 -19.94
N VAL A 127 37.86 17.14 -18.99
CA VAL A 127 37.06 16.98 -17.77
C VAL A 127 35.58 16.96 -18.12
N LEU A 128 35.11 17.89 -18.95
CA LEU A 128 33.71 17.91 -19.40
C LEU A 128 33.33 16.64 -20.18
N ALA A 129 34.22 16.17 -21.08
CA ALA A 129 34.02 14.94 -21.85
C ALA A 129 34.06 13.68 -20.99
N ALA A 130 34.80 13.68 -19.89
CA ALA A 130 34.79 12.60 -18.90
C ALA A 130 33.48 12.56 -18.11
N ALA A 131 32.88 13.72 -17.77
CA ALA A 131 31.69 13.85 -16.95
C ALA A 131 30.37 13.72 -17.74
N SER A 132 30.38 13.94 -19.07
CA SER A 132 29.17 13.99 -19.88
C SER A 132 29.39 13.34 -21.26
N PRO A 133 28.57 12.32 -21.63
CA PRO A 133 28.58 11.73 -22.96
C PRO A 133 28.33 12.77 -24.08
N VAL A 134 27.49 13.77 -23.83
CA VAL A 134 27.17 14.84 -24.78
C VAL A 134 28.40 15.72 -25.02
N PHE A 135 29.09 16.18 -23.98
CA PHE A 135 30.35 16.90 -24.16
C PHE A 135 31.43 16.05 -24.78
N ARG A 136 31.48 14.74 -24.45
CA ARG A 136 32.41 13.81 -25.13
C ARG A 136 32.13 13.78 -26.63
N ALA A 137 30.88 13.59 -27.04
CA ALA A 137 30.52 13.58 -28.45
C ALA A 137 30.83 14.93 -29.13
N MET A 138 30.51 16.04 -28.46
CA MET A 138 30.76 17.40 -28.95
C MET A 138 32.25 17.67 -29.25
N PHE A 139 33.14 17.17 -28.40
CA PHE A 139 34.59 17.45 -28.53
C PHE A 139 35.37 16.37 -29.29
N THR A 140 34.83 15.16 -29.49
CA THR A 140 35.56 14.03 -30.12
C THR A 140 34.96 13.54 -31.44
N ALA A 141 33.66 13.73 -31.70
CA ALA A 141 32.96 13.12 -32.83
C ALA A 141 33.02 13.91 -34.16
N GLY A 142 33.95 14.80 -34.34
CA GLY A 142 34.10 15.58 -35.59
C GLY A 142 33.02 16.66 -35.80
N LEU A 143 32.32 17.05 -34.76
CA LEU A 143 31.33 18.13 -34.75
C LEU A 143 32.03 19.51 -34.86
N ARG A 144 31.24 20.55 -35.24
CA ARG A 144 31.77 21.93 -35.43
C ARG A 144 32.43 22.45 -34.15
N GLU A 145 31.90 22.10 -33.00
CA GLU A 145 32.32 22.54 -31.68
C GLU A 145 33.71 22.04 -31.28
N ARG A 146 34.25 20.98 -31.96
CA ARG A 146 35.58 20.46 -31.71
C ARG A 146 36.68 21.50 -31.97
N GLY A 147 36.48 22.38 -32.95
CA GLY A 147 37.46 23.40 -33.36
C GLY A 147 37.23 24.79 -32.73
N LEU A 148 36.13 25.01 -32.02
CA LEU A 148 35.75 26.31 -31.49
C LEU A 148 36.35 26.55 -30.12
N ALA A 149 37.09 27.65 -29.89
CA ALA A 149 37.51 28.07 -28.56
C ALA A 149 36.33 28.47 -27.68
N GLU A 150 35.28 29.02 -28.30
CA GLU A 150 34.03 29.44 -27.66
C GLU A 150 32.88 28.59 -28.20
N VAL A 151 32.20 27.87 -27.31
CA VAL A 151 31.11 26.96 -27.70
C VAL A 151 29.78 27.58 -27.23
N PRO A 152 28.84 27.88 -28.15
CA PRO A 152 27.53 28.39 -27.78
C PRO A 152 26.68 27.26 -27.16
N ILE A 153 26.11 27.56 -26.02
CA ILE A 153 25.20 26.67 -25.28
C ILE A 153 23.82 27.34 -25.22
N GLU A 154 22.82 26.65 -25.77
CA GLU A 154 21.44 27.12 -25.78
C GLU A 154 20.51 26.14 -25.06
N GLY A 155 19.37 26.64 -24.56
CA GLY A 155 18.34 25.79 -23.95
C GLY A 155 18.58 25.40 -22.49
N VAL A 156 19.70 25.80 -21.89
CA VAL A 156 20.00 25.53 -20.47
C VAL A 156 20.15 26.84 -19.71
N HIS A 157 19.62 26.88 -18.49
CA HIS A 157 19.78 28.04 -17.61
C HIS A 157 21.25 28.19 -17.19
N PRO A 158 21.85 29.42 -17.24
CA PRO A 158 23.27 29.64 -16.94
C PRO A 158 23.73 29.06 -15.60
N ARG A 159 22.97 29.33 -14.53
CA ARG A 159 23.28 28.78 -13.19
C ARG A 159 23.19 27.24 -13.12
N ALA A 160 22.37 26.61 -13.96
CA ALA A 160 22.33 25.15 -14.04
C ALA A 160 23.57 24.61 -14.73
N MET A 161 24.01 25.24 -15.84
CA MET A 161 25.24 24.85 -16.51
C MET A 161 26.46 25.08 -15.62
N GLU A 162 26.54 26.19 -14.89
CA GLU A 162 27.60 26.45 -13.91
C GLU A 162 27.71 25.33 -12.89
N ARG A 163 26.60 24.86 -12.30
CA ARG A 163 26.60 23.74 -11.37
C ARG A 163 26.96 22.39 -12.00
N LEU A 164 26.59 22.16 -13.27
CA LEU A 164 27.00 20.96 -13.99
C LEU A 164 28.51 20.96 -14.26
N VAL A 165 29.08 22.13 -14.61
CA VAL A 165 30.54 22.30 -14.76
C VAL A 165 31.22 22.10 -13.41
N GLU A 166 30.72 22.73 -12.34
CA GLU A 166 31.26 22.56 -10.99
C GLU A 166 31.23 21.09 -10.56
N PHE A 167 30.11 20.39 -10.78
CA PHE A 167 29.97 18.97 -10.50
C PHE A 167 31.03 18.12 -11.23
N ALA A 168 31.36 18.45 -12.48
CA ALA A 168 32.37 17.71 -13.25
C ALA A 168 33.76 17.73 -12.61
N TYR A 169 34.08 18.77 -11.82
CA TYR A 169 35.37 18.91 -11.13
C TYR A 169 35.34 18.50 -9.65
N THR A 170 34.18 18.59 -9.00
CA THR A 170 34.07 18.43 -7.54
C THR A 170 33.31 17.16 -7.13
N ALA A 171 32.61 16.50 -8.06
CA ALA A 171 31.64 15.44 -7.79
C ALA A 171 30.56 15.82 -6.77
N ALA A 172 30.42 17.11 -6.45
CA ALA A 172 29.43 17.64 -5.51
C ALA A 172 28.41 18.55 -6.23
N VAL A 173 27.14 18.43 -5.87
CA VAL A 173 26.09 19.29 -6.40
C VAL A 173 25.13 19.69 -5.30
N ALA A 174 24.89 20.99 -5.15
CA ALA A 174 23.88 21.51 -4.24
C ALA A 174 22.53 21.61 -4.98
N VAL A 175 21.55 20.82 -4.50
CA VAL A 175 20.18 20.80 -5.04
C VAL A 175 19.24 21.47 -4.03
N GLY A 176 18.43 22.41 -4.50
CA GLY A 176 17.44 23.11 -3.68
C GLY A 176 16.23 23.51 -4.52
N GLU A 177 15.14 23.91 -3.88
CA GLU A 177 13.84 24.19 -4.52
C GLU A 177 13.93 25.13 -5.74
N ARG A 178 14.74 26.19 -5.65
CA ARG A 178 14.85 27.21 -6.70
C ARG A 178 15.65 26.77 -7.92
N CYS A 179 16.48 25.72 -7.77
CA CYS A 179 17.40 25.31 -8.83
C CYS A 179 17.14 23.89 -9.34
N VAL A 180 16.38 23.08 -8.64
CA VAL A 180 16.20 21.64 -8.98
C VAL A 180 15.65 21.45 -10.39
N LEU A 181 14.66 22.23 -10.82
CA LEU A 181 14.02 22.05 -12.13
C LEU A 181 14.94 22.45 -13.29
N PRO A 182 15.56 23.65 -13.32
CA PRO A 182 16.52 23.98 -14.37
C PRO A 182 17.77 23.09 -14.32
N LEU A 183 18.21 22.65 -13.14
CA LEU A 183 19.35 21.73 -13.00
C LEU A 183 19.03 20.35 -13.56
N LEU A 184 17.86 19.78 -13.23
CA LEU A 184 17.38 18.51 -13.75
C LEU A 184 17.29 18.54 -15.29
N HIS A 185 16.70 19.61 -15.85
CA HIS A 185 16.62 19.80 -17.29
C HIS A 185 18.04 19.81 -17.96
N GLY A 186 18.96 20.59 -17.41
CA GLY A 186 20.34 20.64 -17.89
C GLY A 186 21.07 19.30 -17.76
N ALA A 187 20.89 18.62 -16.61
CA ALA A 187 21.50 17.31 -16.36
C ALA A 187 21.02 16.24 -17.36
N ILE A 188 19.74 16.25 -17.72
CA ILE A 188 19.18 15.35 -18.74
C ILE A 188 19.72 15.70 -20.14
N MET A 189 19.73 17.00 -20.50
CA MET A 189 20.27 17.43 -21.80
C MET A 189 21.74 17.02 -22.01
N TYR A 190 22.54 17.10 -20.96
CA TYR A 190 23.97 16.75 -21.00
C TYR A 190 24.27 15.33 -20.52
N GLN A 191 23.25 14.53 -20.22
CA GLN A 191 23.35 13.12 -19.79
C GLN A 191 24.30 12.96 -18.58
N VAL A 192 24.12 13.80 -17.55
CA VAL A 192 24.86 13.71 -16.29
C VAL A 192 24.01 12.96 -15.28
N ASP A 193 23.95 11.64 -15.39
CA ASP A 193 23.02 10.77 -14.65
C ASP A 193 23.12 10.90 -13.13
N ALA A 194 24.32 11.13 -12.59
CA ALA A 194 24.50 11.33 -11.15
C ALA A 194 23.74 12.57 -10.64
N VAL A 195 23.73 13.68 -11.41
CA VAL A 195 22.99 14.88 -11.07
C VAL A 195 21.49 14.69 -11.29
N VAL A 196 21.10 13.92 -12.31
CA VAL A 196 19.68 13.52 -12.50
C VAL A 196 19.18 12.75 -11.27
N LYS A 197 19.92 11.74 -10.81
CA LYS A 197 19.57 10.98 -9.59
C LYS A 197 19.48 11.86 -8.35
N ALA A 198 20.41 12.78 -8.15
CA ALA A 198 20.39 13.72 -7.02
C ALA A 198 19.14 14.62 -7.06
N CYS A 199 18.79 15.17 -8.23
CA CYS A 199 17.57 15.97 -8.42
C CYS A 199 16.29 15.14 -8.21
N CYS A 200 16.23 13.92 -8.72
CA CYS A 200 15.09 13.02 -8.53
C CYS A 200 14.93 12.62 -7.05
N SER A 201 16.03 12.35 -6.35
CA SER A 201 16.01 12.07 -4.91
C SER A 201 15.47 13.26 -4.11
N PHE A 202 15.95 14.47 -4.43
CA PHE A 202 15.45 15.70 -3.79
C PHE A 202 13.94 15.90 -4.04
N LEU A 203 13.48 15.82 -5.30
CA LEU A 203 12.06 15.98 -5.64
C LEU A 203 11.21 14.89 -4.99
N GLY A 204 11.70 13.65 -4.93
CA GLY A 204 11.04 12.55 -4.24
C GLY A 204 10.92 12.75 -2.71
N GLY A 205 11.80 13.53 -2.10
CA GLY A 205 11.71 13.95 -0.69
C GLY A 205 10.76 15.15 -0.45
N GLN A 206 10.38 15.87 -1.52
CA GLN A 206 9.50 17.04 -1.45
C GLN A 206 8.07 16.75 -1.94
N LEU A 207 7.71 15.47 -2.06
CA LEU A 207 6.35 15.08 -2.44
C LEU A 207 5.33 15.53 -1.39
N HIS A 208 4.30 16.22 -1.86
CA HIS A 208 3.20 16.73 -1.06
C HIS A 208 1.89 16.58 -1.87
N PRO A 209 0.71 16.47 -1.24
CA PRO A 209 -0.55 16.34 -1.98
C PRO A 209 -0.78 17.40 -3.06
N SER A 210 -0.27 18.62 -2.87
CA SER A 210 -0.45 19.75 -3.80
C SER A 210 0.51 19.76 -4.99
N ASN A 211 1.56 18.91 -5.04
CA ASN A 211 2.56 18.90 -6.10
C ASN A 211 2.81 17.52 -6.71
N ALA A 212 2.25 16.47 -6.13
CA ALA A 212 2.57 15.09 -6.51
C ALA A 212 2.19 14.74 -7.96
N ILE A 213 1.05 15.24 -8.44
CA ILE A 213 0.58 15.01 -9.82
C ILE A 213 1.49 15.74 -10.81
N GLY A 214 1.87 16.97 -10.49
CA GLY A 214 2.79 17.77 -11.30
C GLY A 214 4.19 17.15 -11.38
N ILE A 215 4.72 16.64 -10.26
CA ILE A 215 6.01 15.93 -10.23
C ILE A 215 5.94 14.62 -11.03
N ALA A 216 4.84 13.84 -10.93
CA ALA A 216 4.64 12.65 -11.72
C ALA A 216 4.63 12.94 -13.23
N ALA A 217 3.91 13.98 -13.65
CA ALA A 217 3.84 14.42 -15.05
C ALA A 217 5.19 14.95 -15.55
N LEU A 218 5.94 15.67 -14.72
CA LEU A 218 7.30 16.12 -15.03
C LEU A 218 8.24 14.94 -15.22
N ALA A 219 8.23 13.98 -14.29
CA ALA A 219 9.07 12.78 -14.34
C ALA A 219 8.77 11.93 -15.59
N GLU A 220 7.50 11.79 -15.97
CA GLU A 220 7.09 11.09 -17.20
C GLU A 220 7.65 11.76 -18.46
N ARG A 221 7.55 13.09 -18.56
CA ARG A 221 8.07 13.84 -19.71
C ARG A 221 9.58 13.80 -19.82
N LEU A 222 10.27 13.78 -18.69
CA LEU A 222 11.73 13.73 -18.63
C LEU A 222 12.29 12.31 -18.67
N GLY A 223 11.44 11.27 -18.68
CA GLY A 223 11.85 9.87 -18.69
C GLY A 223 12.51 9.40 -17.39
N CYS A 224 12.26 10.10 -16.26
CA CYS A 224 12.80 9.72 -14.95
C CYS A 224 11.88 8.68 -14.27
N VAL A 225 12.06 7.41 -14.62
CA VAL A 225 11.17 6.31 -14.20
C VAL A 225 11.08 6.20 -12.67
N GLU A 226 12.21 6.22 -11.96
CA GLU A 226 12.25 6.12 -10.49
C GLU A 226 11.43 7.21 -9.79
N LEU A 227 11.54 8.46 -10.25
CA LEU A 227 10.76 9.57 -9.68
C LEU A 227 9.27 9.44 -10.03
N GLN A 228 8.96 9.00 -11.26
CA GLN A 228 7.58 8.80 -11.70
C GLN A 228 6.88 7.73 -10.86
N GLU A 229 7.54 6.60 -10.63
CA GLU A 229 7.01 5.51 -9.79
C GLU A 229 6.80 5.98 -8.35
N LYS A 230 7.79 6.64 -7.75
CA LYS A 230 7.69 7.19 -6.40
C LYS A 230 6.57 8.22 -6.25
N ALA A 231 6.40 9.11 -7.23
CA ALA A 231 5.32 10.08 -7.23
C ALA A 231 3.94 9.44 -7.43
N ARG A 232 3.82 8.42 -8.30
CA ARG A 232 2.59 7.63 -8.47
C ARG A 232 2.21 6.88 -7.20
N GLU A 233 3.16 6.22 -6.56
CA GLU A 233 2.95 5.55 -5.28
C GLU A 233 2.47 6.52 -4.21
N TYR A 234 3.09 7.71 -4.12
CA TYR A 234 2.65 8.76 -3.22
C TYR A 234 1.20 9.19 -3.48
N ILE A 235 0.82 9.38 -4.77
CA ILE A 235 -0.56 9.73 -5.17
C ILE A 235 -1.54 8.64 -4.75
N TYR A 236 -1.20 7.38 -4.95
CA TYR A 236 -2.07 6.26 -4.60
C TYR A 236 -2.26 6.15 -3.08
N MET A 237 -1.19 6.32 -2.33
CA MET A 237 -1.21 6.25 -0.85
C MET A 237 -1.98 7.41 -0.22
N ASN A 238 -1.90 8.61 -0.81
CA ASN A 238 -2.48 9.84 -0.27
C ASN A 238 -3.66 10.35 -1.11
N PHE A 239 -4.38 9.47 -1.80
CA PHE A 239 -5.42 9.82 -2.76
C PHE A 239 -6.47 10.78 -2.19
N ALA A 240 -6.93 10.54 -0.95
CA ALA A 240 -7.96 11.37 -0.30
C ALA A 240 -7.54 12.86 -0.19
N GLU A 241 -6.26 13.14 0.08
CA GLU A 241 -5.75 14.51 0.18
C GLU A 241 -5.36 15.10 -1.18
N VAL A 242 -4.78 14.28 -2.06
CA VAL A 242 -4.43 14.67 -3.44
C VAL A 242 -5.69 15.04 -4.24
N SER A 243 -6.78 14.32 -4.06
CA SER A 243 -8.04 14.57 -4.78
C SER A 243 -8.70 15.91 -4.47
N LYS A 244 -8.30 16.57 -3.39
CA LYS A 244 -8.79 17.89 -2.98
C LYS A 244 -8.00 19.06 -3.60
N GLN A 245 -6.87 18.77 -4.27
CA GLN A 245 -5.95 19.79 -4.76
C GLN A 245 -6.28 20.27 -6.18
N GLU A 246 -5.82 21.48 -6.54
CA GLU A 246 -6.02 22.06 -7.88
C GLU A 246 -5.42 21.20 -9.00
N GLU A 247 -4.29 20.54 -8.74
CA GLU A 247 -3.64 19.65 -9.71
C GLU A 247 -4.57 18.50 -10.12
N PHE A 248 -5.27 17.87 -9.17
CA PHE A 248 -6.24 16.82 -9.45
C PHE A 248 -7.39 17.33 -10.32
N LEU A 249 -7.90 18.50 -10.01
CA LEU A 249 -8.99 19.13 -10.77
C LEU A 249 -8.56 19.52 -12.20
N SER A 250 -7.26 19.64 -12.47
CA SER A 250 -6.71 19.96 -13.79
C SER A 250 -6.48 18.73 -14.67
N LEU A 251 -6.60 17.50 -14.16
CA LEU A 251 -6.43 16.28 -14.93
C LEU A 251 -7.37 16.22 -16.13
N SER A 252 -6.90 15.67 -17.23
CA SER A 252 -7.76 15.28 -18.35
C SER A 252 -8.67 14.12 -17.98
N HIS A 253 -9.80 13.94 -18.69
CA HIS A 253 -10.71 12.83 -18.42
C HIS A 253 -10.05 11.44 -18.55
N CYS A 254 -9.10 11.27 -19.48
CA CYS A 254 -8.36 10.02 -19.64
C CYS A 254 -7.43 9.74 -18.45
N GLN A 255 -6.67 10.75 -18.01
CA GLN A 255 -5.79 10.64 -16.84
C GLN A 255 -6.59 10.33 -15.58
N LEU A 256 -7.71 11.04 -15.40
CA LEU A 256 -8.60 10.78 -14.26
C LEU A 256 -9.18 9.36 -14.32
N ALA A 257 -9.70 8.91 -15.47
CA ALA A 257 -10.22 7.54 -15.63
C ALA A 257 -9.16 6.49 -15.30
N THR A 258 -7.93 6.68 -15.80
CA THR A 258 -6.81 5.79 -15.50
C THR A 258 -6.49 5.77 -14.00
N LEU A 259 -6.46 6.93 -13.35
CA LEU A 259 -6.21 7.04 -11.91
C LEU A 259 -7.32 6.36 -11.09
N LEU A 260 -8.60 6.65 -11.39
CA LEU A 260 -9.74 6.08 -10.67
C LEU A 260 -9.87 4.56 -10.84
N SER A 261 -9.34 3.99 -11.94
CA SER A 261 -9.35 2.55 -12.21
C SER A 261 -8.32 1.76 -11.42
N ARG A 262 -7.34 2.44 -10.78
CA ARG A 262 -6.24 1.78 -10.08
C ARG A 262 -6.71 1.06 -8.83
N ASP A 263 -6.29 -0.19 -8.69
CA ASP A 263 -6.60 -1.02 -7.53
C ASP A 263 -5.85 -0.55 -6.28
N GLU A 264 -4.69 0.06 -6.48
CA GLU A 264 -3.76 0.45 -5.45
C GLU A 264 -4.17 1.71 -4.67
N LEU A 265 -5.27 2.37 -5.05
CA LEU A 265 -5.73 3.58 -4.35
C LEU A 265 -6.06 3.29 -2.89
N ASN A 266 -5.36 3.95 -1.98
CA ASN A 266 -5.62 3.90 -0.55
C ASN A 266 -6.74 4.87 -0.19
N VAL A 267 -7.93 4.33 0.03
CA VAL A 267 -9.14 5.06 0.40
C VAL A 267 -9.85 4.32 1.53
N ARG A 268 -10.47 5.06 2.44
CA ARG A 268 -11.25 4.47 3.54
C ARG A 268 -12.51 3.80 3.04
N CYS A 269 -13.12 4.40 2.02
CA CYS A 269 -14.33 3.88 1.38
C CYS A 269 -14.42 4.43 -0.04
N GLU A 270 -15.13 3.73 -0.91
CA GLU A 270 -15.30 4.11 -2.31
C GLU A 270 -16.08 5.42 -2.49
N SER A 271 -16.77 5.91 -1.45
CA SER A 271 -17.42 7.22 -1.47
C SER A 271 -16.44 8.38 -1.63
N GLU A 272 -15.19 8.26 -1.15
CA GLU A 272 -14.14 9.26 -1.39
C GLU A 272 -13.79 9.35 -2.87
N VAL A 273 -13.65 8.22 -3.55
CA VAL A 273 -13.38 8.16 -4.99
C VAL A 273 -14.56 8.73 -5.80
N PHE A 274 -15.77 8.38 -5.41
CA PHE A 274 -16.98 8.94 -6.01
C PHE A 274 -17.06 10.46 -5.86
N GLN A 275 -16.79 10.98 -4.65
CA GLN A 275 -16.79 12.42 -4.37
C GLN A 275 -15.71 13.15 -5.17
N ALA A 276 -14.50 12.60 -5.27
CA ALA A 276 -13.41 13.13 -6.09
C ALA A 276 -13.80 13.21 -7.57
N CYS A 277 -14.42 12.16 -8.11
CA CYS A 277 -14.93 12.12 -9.47
C CYS A 277 -15.97 13.24 -9.71
N VAL A 278 -16.93 13.38 -8.79
CA VAL A 278 -17.98 14.40 -8.90
C VAL A 278 -17.42 15.82 -8.74
N ALA A 279 -16.47 16.03 -7.84
CA ALA A 279 -15.79 17.33 -7.65
C ALA A 279 -15.09 17.76 -8.93
N TRP A 280 -14.40 16.85 -9.61
CA TRP A 280 -13.77 17.11 -10.92
C TRP A 280 -14.79 17.54 -11.98
N VAL A 281 -15.94 16.86 -12.07
CA VAL A 281 -17.01 17.26 -13.02
C VAL A 281 -17.59 18.62 -12.67
N GLN A 282 -17.75 18.94 -11.38
CA GLN A 282 -18.31 20.20 -10.92
C GLN A 282 -17.45 21.42 -11.21
N GLN A 283 -16.13 21.24 -11.37
CA GLN A 283 -15.20 22.31 -11.72
C GLN A 283 -15.54 22.96 -13.08
N ASP A 284 -15.98 22.15 -14.05
CA ASP A 284 -16.48 22.65 -15.35
C ASP A 284 -17.60 21.72 -15.85
N ARG A 285 -18.82 21.99 -15.39
CA ARG A 285 -19.97 21.16 -15.74
C ARG A 285 -20.29 21.13 -17.23
N GLY A 286 -20.07 22.24 -17.93
CA GLY A 286 -20.37 22.35 -19.35
C GLY A 286 -19.54 21.37 -20.17
N ALA A 287 -18.25 21.38 -19.99
CA ALA A 287 -17.32 20.53 -20.73
C ALA A 287 -17.20 19.10 -20.17
N ARG A 288 -17.38 18.88 -18.85
CA ARG A 288 -17.02 17.61 -18.19
C ARG A 288 -18.19 16.67 -17.90
N SER A 289 -19.44 17.16 -17.86
CA SER A 289 -20.62 16.31 -17.62
C SER A 289 -20.76 15.12 -18.59
N PRO A 290 -20.41 15.21 -19.88
CA PRO A 290 -20.52 14.07 -20.79
C PRO A 290 -19.62 12.88 -20.41
N PHE A 291 -18.52 13.13 -19.69
CA PHE A 291 -17.56 12.07 -19.28
C PHE A 291 -17.99 11.33 -18.02
N LEU A 292 -18.93 11.88 -17.23
CA LEU A 292 -19.33 11.32 -15.94
C LEU A 292 -19.78 9.85 -16.02
N PRO A 293 -20.62 9.40 -16.98
CA PRO A 293 -21.02 7.99 -17.05
C PRO A 293 -19.86 7.03 -17.29
N ALA A 294 -18.83 7.46 -18.03
CA ALA A 294 -17.61 6.68 -18.24
C ALA A 294 -16.74 6.62 -16.97
N LEU A 295 -16.58 7.75 -16.29
CA LEU A 295 -15.83 7.84 -15.04
C LEU A 295 -16.48 7.03 -13.92
N LEU A 296 -17.80 7.00 -13.82
CA LEU A 296 -18.52 6.19 -12.83
C LEU A 296 -18.34 4.68 -13.02
N ARG A 297 -17.93 4.21 -14.20
CA ARG A 297 -17.55 2.81 -14.42
C ARG A 297 -16.17 2.49 -13.85
N ALA A 298 -15.27 3.49 -13.76
CA ALA A 298 -13.98 3.37 -13.09
C ALA A 298 -14.10 3.44 -11.56
N VAL A 299 -15.19 4.06 -11.06
CA VAL A 299 -15.57 4.04 -9.65
C VAL A 299 -16.28 2.71 -9.36
N ARG A 300 -15.87 2.02 -8.31
CA ARG A 300 -16.45 0.74 -7.88
C ARG A 300 -17.78 0.95 -7.17
N CYS A 301 -18.78 1.38 -7.92
CA CYS A 301 -20.05 1.82 -7.37
C CYS A 301 -20.80 0.73 -6.57
N HIS A 302 -20.51 -0.57 -6.79
CA HIS A 302 -21.04 -1.68 -5.98
C HIS A 302 -20.40 -1.77 -4.57
N ALA A 303 -19.26 -1.11 -4.34
CA ALA A 303 -18.66 -0.96 -3.03
C ALA A 303 -19.22 0.26 -2.25
N LEU A 304 -20.09 1.06 -2.87
CA LEU A 304 -20.79 2.16 -2.18
C LEU A 304 -21.93 1.63 -1.33
N THR A 305 -22.18 2.29 -0.19
CA THR A 305 -23.28 1.89 0.69
C THR A 305 -24.63 2.29 0.06
N PRO A 306 -25.70 1.49 0.23
CA PRO A 306 -27.04 1.86 -0.25
C PRO A 306 -27.56 3.17 0.34
N ARG A 307 -27.18 3.48 1.59
CA ARG A 307 -27.51 4.77 2.24
C ARG A 307 -26.91 5.93 1.46
N PHE A 308 -25.60 5.81 1.10
CA PHE A 308 -24.91 6.81 0.30
C PHE A 308 -25.54 6.96 -1.10
N LEU A 309 -25.74 5.84 -1.81
CA LEU A 309 -26.38 5.86 -3.14
C LEU A 309 -27.78 6.46 -3.11
N ARG A 310 -28.60 6.10 -2.14
CA ARG A 310 -29.93 6.69 -1.95
C ARG A 310 -29.87 8.20 -1.73
N ALA A 311 -28.90 8.67 -0.94
CA ALA A 311 -28.68 10.10 -0.72
C ALA A 311 -28.26 10.81 -2.04
N GLN A 312 -27.36 10.21 -2.83
CA GLN A 312 -26.95 10.76 -4.12
C GLN A 312 -28.12 10.81 -5.11
N LEU A 313 -28.89 9.74 -5.23
CA LEU A 313 -30.07 9.68 -6.11
C LEU A 313 -31.16 10.70 -5.76
N ARG A 314 -31.32 11.03 -4.47
CA ARG A 314 -32.30 12.03 -4.01
C ARG A 314 -31.82 13.47 -4.16
N ARG A 315 -30.53 13.73 -3.85
CA ARG A 315 -29.98 15.08 -3.73
C ARG A 315 -29.36 15.62 -5.02
N ARG A 316 -28.84 14.72 -5.87
CA ARG A 316 -28.01 15.10 -7.01
C ARG A 316 -28.70 14.88 -8.36
N ARG A 317 -29.69 15.70 -8.64
CA ARG A 317 -30.34 15.74 -9.99
C ARG A 317 -29.39 16.30 -11.06
N ASP A 318 -28.29 16.91 -10.67
CA ASP A 318 -27.26 17.53 -11.49
C ASP A 318 -26.30 16.53 -12.15
N LEU A 319 -26.32 15.25 -11.78
CA LEU A 319 -25.42 14.22 -12.34
C LEU A 319 -25.80 13.77 -13.77
N GLY A 320 -26.94 14.21 -14.29
CA GLY A 320 -27.43 13.79 -15.62
C GLY A 320 -28.17 12.44 -15.62
N ARG A 321 -28.99 12.24 -16.63
CA ARG A 321 -29.94 11.07 -16.70
C ARG A 321 -29.21 9.73 -16.72
N ASP A 322 -28.11 9.61 -17.48
CA ASP A 322 -27.43 8.34 -17.68
C ASP A 322 -26.63 7.90 -16.44
N ALA A 323 -25.98 8.86 -15.76
CA ALA A 323 -25.33 8.61 -14.49
C ALA A 323 -26.33 8.17 -13.41
N LEU A 324 -27.48 8.86 -13.32
CA LEU A 324 -28.54 8.48 -12.37
C LEU A 324 -29.15 7.11 -12.68
N ARG A 325 -29.34 6.76 -13.95
CA ARG A 325 -29.78 5.41 -14.35
C ARG A 325 -28.79 4.32 -13.95
N TYR A 326 -27.49 4.59 -14.14
CA TYR A 326 -26.43 3.67 -13.73
C TYR A 326 -26.44 3.48 -12.21
N LEU A 327 -26.42 4.55 -11.42
CA LEU A 327 -26.47 4.48 -9.96
C LEU A 327 -27.74 3.82 -9.43
N ALA A 328 -28.89 4.05 -10.07
CA ALA A 328 -30.14 3.38 -9.70
C ALA A 328 -30.09 1.87 -9.97
N ARG A 329 -29.39 1.43 -11.03
CA ARG A 329 -29.16 0.01 -11.29
C ARG A 329 -28.27 -0.59 -10.19
N VAL A 330 -27.13 0.03 -9.87
CA VAL A 330 -26.24 -0.40 -8.79
C VAL A 330 -27.02 -0.49 -7.47
N PHE A 331 -27.81 0.53 -7.13
CA PHE A 331 -28.64 0.51 -5.92
C PHE A 331 -29.62 -0.68 -5.90
N ARG A 332 -30.23 -1.02 -7.03
CA ARG A 332 -31.12 -2.18 -7.15
C ARG A 332 -30.37 -3.49 -6.97
N ASP A 333 -29.18 -3.63 -7.56
CA ASP A 333 -28.38 -4.83 -7.46
C ASP A 333 -27.93 -5.05 -6.00
N LEU A 334 -27.54 -3.99 -5.28
CA LEU A 334 -27.22 -4.06 -3.85
C LEU A 334 -28.44 -4.40 -2.98
N ALA A 335 -29.62 -3.85 -3.31
CA ALA A 335 -30.87 -4.15 -2.58
C ALA A 335 -31.35 -5.60 -2.81
N LEU A 336 -30.93 -6.23 -3.89
CA LEU A 336 -31.19 -7.64 -4.20
C LEU A 336 -30.08 -8.57 -3.69
N HIS A 337 -29.11 -8.05 -2.96
CA HIS A 337 -27.97 -8.81 -2.42
C HIS A 337 -27.24 -9.65 -3.47
N LYS A 338 -27.22 -9.17 -4.72
CA LYS A 338 -26.47 -9.84 -5.77
C LYS A 338 -24.98 -9.86 -5.42
N PRO A 339 -24.27 -10.93 -5.76
CA PRO A 339 -22.81 -10.96 -5.63
C PRO A 339 -22.23 -9.73 -6.30
N SER A 340 -21.27 -9.07 -5.65
CA SER A 340 -20.54 -7.97 -6.26
C SER A 340 -19.76 -8.54 -7.44
N GLY A 341 -20.22 -8.22 -8.66
CA GLY A 341 -19.44 -8.48 -9.86
C GLY A 341 -18.21 -7.58 -9.91
N ASP A 342 -17.27 -7.90 -10.79
CA ASP A 342 -16.10 -7.07 -11.04
C ASP A 342 -16.41 -5.58 -11.20
N PRO A 343 -15.54 -4.69 -10.69
CA PRO A 343 -14.22 -4.97 -10.12
C PRO A 343 -14.26 -5.26 -8.61
N PRO A 344 -13.34 -6.13 -8.12
CA PRO A 344 -13.23 -6.46 -6.70
C PRO A 344 -12.88 -5.23 -5.85
N VAL A 345 -12.93 -5.37 -4.53
CA VAL A 345 -12.50 -4.33 -3.57
C VAL A 345 -11.07 -3.89 -3.89
N ARG A 346 -10.78 -2.58 -3.73
CA ARG A 346 -9.42 -2.06 -3.94
C ARG A 346 -8.42 -2.78 -3.06
N THR A 347 -7.26 -3.03 -3.62
CA THR A 347 -6.12 -3.65 -2.93
C THR A 347 -4.99 -2.63 -2.86
N PRO A 348 -5.07 -1.65 -1.93
CA PRO A 348 -4.03 -0.65 -1.80
C PRO A 348 -2.69 -1.33 -1.49
N ASN A 349 -1.61 -0.78 -2.01
CA ASN A 349 -0.24 -1.24 -1.75
C ASN A 349 0.22 -0.89 -0.31
N VAL A 350 -0.75 -0.77 0.59
CA VAL A 350 -0.52 -0.66 2.03
C VAL A 350 -0.32 -2.07 2.55
N ARG A 351 0.74 -2.28 3.30
CA ARG A 351 0.91 -3.52 4.02
C ARG A 351 -0.27 -3.72 4.96
N GLN A 352 -0.90 -4.86 4.81
CA GLN A 352 -1.95 -5.30 5.70
C GLN A 352 -1.46 -6.48 6.52
N LEU A 353 -1.80 -6.50 7.80
CA LEU A 353 -1.43 -7.52 8.76
C LEU A 353 -2.68 -8.13 9.38
N ILE A 354 -2.53 -9.34 9.88
CA ILE A 354 -3.57 -10.04 10.65
C ILE A 354 -3.35 -9.71 12.13
N TYR A 355 -4.27 -8.98 12.73
CA TYR A 355 -4.23 -8.59 14.13
C TYR A 355 -4.93 -9.63 14.99
N ALA A 356 -4.31 -9.96 16.13
CA ALA A 356 -4.83 -10.90 17.13
C ALA A 356 -4.83 -10.21 18.51
N ALA A 357 -6.01 -9.94 19.05
CA ALA A 357 -6.19 -9.21 20.30
C ALA A 357 -6.72 -10.11 21.41
N GLY A 358 -6.17 -9.96 22.61
CA GLY A 358 -6.64 -10.63 23.82
C GLY A 358 -6.61 -12.15 23.75
N GLY A 359 -7.61 -12.79 24.28
CA GLY A 359 -7.74 -14.24 24.37
C GLY A 359 -7.53 -14.77 25.78
N TYR A 360 -7.50 -16.08 25.91
CA TYR A 360 -7.38 -16.80 27.18
C TYR A 360 -6.23 -17.80 27.15
N LEU A 361 -5.32 -17.66 28.11
CA LEU A 361 -4.28 -18.64 28.47
C LEU A 361 -4.16 -18.65 30.00
N ARG A 362 -4.88 -19.57 30.68
CA ARG A 362 -5.01 -19.62 32.15
C ARG A 362 -5.69 -18.38 32.77
N ARG A 363 -5.60 -17.22 32.16
CA ARG A 363 -6.26 -15.94 32.46
C ARG A 363 -6.57 -15.18 31.18
N SER A 364 -7.40 -14.17 31.26
CA SER A 364 -7.60 -13.26 30.13
C SER A 364 -6.34 -12.46 29.82
N LEU A 365 -6.08 -12.22 28.53
CA LEU A 365 -4.89 -11.54 28.02
C LEU A 365 -5.21 -10.13 27.56
N SER A 366 -4.22 -9.23 27.71
CA SER A 366 -4.25 -7.85 27.18
C SER A 366 -3.50 -7.70 25.86
N THR A 367 -2.79 -8.73 25.42
CA THR A 367 -1.88 -8.66 24.29
C THR A 367 -2.57 -8.32 22.97
N LEU A 368 -1.96 -7.44 22.18
CA LEU A 368 -2.25 -7.24 20.78
C LEU A 368 -1.00 -7.59 19.99
N GLU A 369 -1.16 -8.49 19.04
CA GLU A 369 -0.08 -8.92 18.13
C GLU A 369 -0.55 -8.85 16.69
N ALA A 370 0.37 -8.59 15.78
CA ALA A 370 0.09 -8.55 14.36
C ALA A 370 0.99 -9.52 13.60
N PHE A 371 0.41 -10.33 12.75
CA PHE A 371 1.07 -11.29 11.88
C PHE A 371 1.24 -10.73 10.47
N ASP A 372 2.46 -10.78 9.95
CA ASP A 372 2.75 -10.51 8.55
C ASP A 372 2.85 -11.84 7.78
N PRO A 373 1.84 -12.21 7.00
CA PRO A 373 1.86 -13.47 6.24
C PRO A 373 2.91 -13.51 5.13
N VAL A 374 3.43 -12.34 4.69
CA VAL A 374 4.45 -12.26 3.63
C VAL A 374 5.84 -12.52 4.21
N ARG A 375 6.14 -11.93 5.37
CA ARG A 375 7.43 -12.13 6.07
C ARG A 375 7.43 -13.37 6.96
N GLY A 376 6.26 -13.91 7.29
CA GLY A 376 6.13 -14.99 8.25
C GLY A 376 6.55 -14.57 9.65
N SER A 377 6.30 -13.33 10.07
CA SER A 377 6.76 -12.80 11.36
C SER A 377 5.64 -12.18 12.17
N TRP A 378 5.73 -12.27 13.49
CA TRP A 378 4.85 -11.64 14.45
C TRP A 378 5.49 -10.39 15.04
N MET A 379 4.69 -9.36 15.28
CA MET A 379 5.09 -8.17 16.03
C MET A 379 4.13 -7.92 17.18
N ARG A 380 4.66 -7.50 18.34
CA ARG A 380 3.87 -7.11 19.50
C ARG A 380 3.53 -5.63 19.40
N LEU A 381 2.30 -5.28 19.75
CA LEU A 381 1.76 -3.92 19.69
C LEU A 381 1.31 -3.48 21.09
N ALA A 382 0.76 -2.26 21.19
CA ALA A 382 0.25 -1.73 22.45
C ALA A 382 -0.86 -2.61 23.01
N GLU A 383 -0.76 -2.97 24.28
CA GLU A 383 -1.70 -3.85 24.96
C GLU A 383 -3.05 -3.15 25.25
N LEU A 384 -4.12 -3.94 25.33
CA LEU A 384 -5.41 -3.51 25.85
C LEU A 384 -5.25 -3.08 27.32
N GLU A 385 -5.90 -2.01 27.72
CA GLU A 385 -5.91 -1.59 29.12
C GLU A 385 -6.54 -2.65 30.05
N THR A 386 -7.63 -3.26 29.61
CA THR A 386 -8.30 -4.34 30.33
C THR A 386 -8.14 -5.66 29.59
N PRO A 387 -7.56 -6.70 30.22
CA PRO A 387 -7.46 -8.03 29.63
C PRO A 387 -8.85 -8.62 29.31
N ARG A 388 -9.00 -9.19 28.12
CA ARG A 388 -10.29 -9.77 27.66
C ARG A 388 -10.11 -11.04 26.85
N SER A 389 -10.99 -12.01 27.12
CA SER A 389 -11.15 -13.24 26.35
C SER A 389 -12.60 -13.38 25.88
N GLY A 390 -12.85 -14.18 24.85
CA GLY A 390 -14.18 -14.31 24.26
C GLY A 390 -14.71 -13.02 23.64
N LEU A 391 -13.81 -12.13 23.25
CA LEU A 391 -14.12 -10.87 22.56
C LEU A 391 -14.26 -11.09 21.06
N GLY A 392 -14.92 -10.17 20.38
CA GLY A 392 -14.93 -10.07 18.93
C GLY A 392 -13.88 -9.09 18.43
N GLY A 393 -13.23 -9.40 17.31
CA GLY A 393 -12.33 -8.51 16.59
C GLY A 393 -12.90 -8.13 15.23
N CYS A 394 -12.82 -6.85 14.85
CA CYS A 394 -13.15 -6.40 13.51
C CYS A 394 -12.33 -5.17 13.11
N ALA A 395 -12.36 -4.83 11.82
CA ALA A 395 -11.69 -3.63 11.31
C ALA A 395 -12.65 -2.75 10.52
N VAL A 396 -12.62 -1.43 10.79
CA VAL A 396 -13.41 -0.42 10.10
C VAL A 396 -12.57 0.82 9.89
N GLY A 397 -12.52 1.33 8.66
CA GLY A 397 -11.81 2.57 8.34
C GLY A 397 -10.31 2.54 8.66
N GLY A 398 -9.68 1.36 8.60
CA GLY A 398 -8.26 1.17 8.94
C GLY A 398 -7.98 1.03 10.44
N LEU A 399 -9.00 1.09 11.29
CA LEU A 399 -8.90 0.92 12.74
C LEU A 399 -9.30 -0.50 13.13
N PHE A 400 -8.65 -1.06 14.15
CA PHE A 400 -9.01 -2.35 14.73
C PHE A 400 -9.89 -2.15 15.97
N TYR A 401 -11.01 -2.87 16.07
CA TYR A 401 -11.94 -2.80 17.19
C TYR A 401 -11.95 -4.11 17.97
N ALA A 402 -11.83 -3.99 19.30
CA ALA A 402 -11.99 -5.07 20.27
C ALA A 402 -13.35 -4.90 20.97
N VAL A 403 -14.28 -5.83 20.77
CA VAL A 403 -15.69 -5.70 21.17
C VAL A 403 -16.06 -6.73 22.23
N GLY A 404 -16.52 -6.30 23.38
CA GLY A 404 -17.02 -7.15 24.45
C GLY A 404 -15.99 -8.09 25.05
N GLY A 405 -16.41 -9.31 25.37
CA GLY A 405 -15.58 -10.34 26.00
C GLY A 405 -15.76 -10.44 27.51
N ARG A 406 -14.78 -11.02 28.18
CA ARG A 406 -14.76 -11.23 29.63
C ARG A 406 -13.35 -11.07 30.18
N ASN A 407 -13.22 -10.45 31.32
CA ASN A 407 -12.00 -10.46 32.11
C ASN A 407 -12.08 -11.59 33.15
N ASN A 408 -11.33 -12.65 32.95
CA ASN A 408 -11.10 -13.71 33.92
C ASN A 408 -9.79 -13.39 34.65
N SER A 409 -9.86 -12.76 35.78
CA SER A 409 -8.72 -12.46 36.66
C SER A 409 -8.87 -13.20 38.00
N PRO A 410 -7.80 -13.32 38.78
CA PRO A 410 -7.85 -13.86 40.13
C PRO A 410 -8.83 -13.09 41.05
N GLU A 411 -9.08 -11.81 40.73
CA GLU A 411 -9.92 -10.90 41.48
C GLU A 411 -11.42 -11.01 41.15
N GLY A 412 -11.77 -11.76 40.07
CA GLY A 412 -13.14 -12.00 39.65
C GLY A 412 -13.32 -12.18 38.14
N ASN A 413 -14.52 -12.64 37.79
CA ASN A 413 -14.95 -12.86 36.42
C ASN A 413 -15.95 -11.80 36.02
N THR A 414 -15.60 -10.85 35.17
CA THR A 414 -16.46 -9.75 34.75
C THR A 414 -16.69 -9.78 33.24
N ASP A 415 -17.95 -9.94 32.81
CA ASP A 415 -18.34 -9.79 31.42
C ASP A 415 -18.31 -8.31 31.04
N SER A 416 -17.84 -8.02 29.81
CA SER A 416 -17.55 -6.67 29.33
C SER A 416 -18.56 -6.21 28.28
N ALA A 417 -19.02 -4.99 28.40
CA ALA A 417 -19.71 -4.23 27.36
C ALA A 417 -18.77 -3.26 26.63
N ALA A 418 -17.50 -3.19 27.07
CA ALA A 418 -16.54 -2.22 26.56
C ALA A 418 -16.18 -2.50 25.09
N VAL A 419 -15.92 -1.42 24.39
CA VAL A 419 -15.42 -1.43 23.02
C VAL A 419 -14.22 -0.50 22.95
N ASP A 420 -13.10 -1.00 22.47
CA ASP A 420 -11.87 -0.24 22.29
C ASP A 420 -11.41 -0.29 20.85
N CYS A 421 -10.87 0.83 20.40
CA CYS A 421 -10.41 1.05 19.06
C CYS A 421 -8.89 1.27 19.06
N TYR A 422 -8.15 0.43 18.32
CA TYR A 422 -6.72 0.60 18.10
C TYR A 422 -6.46 1.30 16.77
N ASN A 423 -5.67 2.35 16.82
CA ASN A 423 -5.24 3.09 15.63
C ASN A 423 -3.80 2.68 15.25
N PRO A 424 -3.60 1.97 14.12
CA PRO A 424 -2.26 1.55 13.69
C PRO A 424 -1.30 2.70 13.38
N VAL A 425 -1.83 3.87 13.02
CA VAL A 425 -0.99 5.05 12.70
C VAL A 425 -0.41 5.67 13.98
N SER A 426 -1.23 5.80 15.03
CA SER A 426 -0.78 6.37 16.32
C SER A 426 -0.22 5.32 17.28
N GLY A 427 -0.42 4.03 17.01
CA GLY A 427 -0.03 2.94 17.89
C GLY A 427 -0.77 2.90 19.24
N ARG A 428 -1.96 3.51 19.33
CA ARG A 428 -2.70 3.70 20.60
C ARG A 428 -4.10 3.15 20.54
N TRP A 429 -4.56 2.69 21.71
CA TRP A 429 -5.96 2.38 21.97
C TRP A 429 -6.73 3.63 22.41
N SER A 430 -8.01 3.67 22.05
CA SER A 430 -8.98 4.68 22.50
C SER A 430 -10.28 3.98 22.83
N PRO A 431 -10.92 4.31 23.97
CA PRO A 431 -12.24 3.77 24.30
C PRO A 431 -13.30 4.34 23.36
N CYS A 432 -14.29 3.50 23.03
CA CYS A 432 -15.49 3.86 22.30
C CYS A 432 -16.73 3.69 23.20
N ALA A 433 -17.88 4.17 22.75
CA ALA A 433 -19.13 3.96 23.47
C ALA A 433 -19.38 2.46 23.74
N PRO A 434 -19.71 2.07 24.98
CA PRO A 434 -19.96 0.68 25.32
C PRO A 434 -21.30 0.19 24.75
N MET A 435 -21.42 -1.12 24.54
CA MET A 435 -22.70 -1.79 24.24
C MET A 435 -23.72 -1.60 25.38
N SER A 436 -24.99 -1.78 25.07
CA SER A 436 -26.06 -1.67 26.07
C SER A 436 -26.02 -2.78 27.14
N VAL A 437 -25.45 -3.94 26.80
CA VAL A 437 -25.28 -5.09 27.71
C VAL A 437 -23.89 -5.73 27.49
N PRO A 438 -23.29 -6.28 28.58
CA PRO A 438 -22.09 -7.08 28.46
C PRO A 438 -22.32 -8.32 27.58
N ARG A 439 -21.32 -8.67 26.75
CA ARG A 439 -21.39 -9.81 25.84
C ARG A 439 -20.07 -10.57 25.83
N ASN A 440 -20.05 -11.73 26.46
CA ASN A 440 -18.94 -12.67 26.41
C ASN A 440 -19.21 -13.75 25.35
N ARG A 441 -18.17 -14.27 24.69
CA ARG A 441 -18.27 -15.20 23.55
C ARG A 441 -19.18 -14.70 22.44
N ILE A 442 -18.96 -13.45 22.10
CA ILE A 442 -19.70 -12.67 21.12
C ILE A 442 -19.26 -13.00 19.70
N GLY A 443 -20.18 -12.91 18.74
CA GLY A 443 -19.87 -12.82 17.33
C GLY A 443 -19.90 -11.36 16.84
N VAL A 444 -18.97 -10.99 15.96
CA VAL A 444 -18.90 -9.63 15.40
C VAL A 444 -18.79 -9.69 13.88
N GLY A 445 -19.53 -8.80 13.20
CA GLY A 445 -19.48 -8.63 11.76
C GLY A 445 -19.59 -7.16 11.37
N VAL A 446 -19.10 -6.80 10.18
CA VAL A 446 -19.12 -5.43 9.67
C VAL A 446 -19.89 -5.37 8.36
N ILE A 447 -20.91 -4.52 8.29
CA ILE A 447 -21.65 -4.22 7.07
C ILE A 447 -21.63 -2.71 6.85
N ASP A 448 -21.17 -2.25 5.68
CA ASP A 448 -21.17 -0.83 5.29
C ASP A 448 -20.49 0.11 6.32
N GLY A 449 -19.43 -0.37 7.00
CA GLY A 449 -18.72 0.38 8.02
C GLY A 449 -19.43 0.42 9.39
N LEU A 450 -20.52 -0.31 9.55
CA LEU A 450 -21.23 -0.49 10.82
C LEU A 450 -20.85 -1.82 11.47
N ILE A 451 -20.56 -1.81 12.76
CA ILE A 451 -20.19 -3.02 13.51
C ILE A 451 -21.46 -3.62 14.14
N TYR A 452 -21.63 -4.92 13.96
CA TYR A 452 -22.75 -5.67 14.54
C TYR A 452 -22.21 -6.61 15.61
N ALA A 453 -22.73 -6.45 16.83
CA ALA A 453 -22.47 -7.28 17.99
C ALA A 453 -23.60 -8.30 18.15
N VAL A 454 -23.31 -9.59 17.98
CA VAL A 454 -24.31 -10.64 17.83
C VAL A 454 -24.25 -11.61 19.01
N GLY A 455 -25.35 -11.77 19.71
CA GLY A 455 -25.49 -12.78 20.76
C GLY A 455 -24.54 -12.60 21.93
N GLY A 456 -23.88 -13.71 22.33
CA GLY A 456 -23.01 -13.76 23.50
C GLY A 456 -23.77 -13.97 24.79
N SER A 457 -23.10 -13.81 25.95
CA SER A 457 -23.71 -14.00 27.29
C SER A 457 -23.29 -12.93 28.26
N HIS A 458 -24.16 -12.71 29.27
CA HIS A 458 -23.89 -11.96 30.50
C HIS A 458 -24.29 -12.81 31.69
N GLY A 459 -23.31 -13.28 32.44
CA GLY A 459 -23.54 -14.25 33.52
C GLY A 459 -24.25 -15.50 33.00
N CYS A 460 -25.43 -15.80 33.54
CA CYS A 460 -26.27 -16.92 33.13
C CYS A 460 -27.19 -16.59 31.93
N THR A 461 -27.25 -15.35 31.49
CA THR A 461 -28.17 -14.91 30.43
C THR A 461 -27.50 -15.10 29.07
N HIS A 462 -28.15 -15.84 28.16
CA HIS A 462 -27.74 -16.04 26.78
C HIS A 462 -28.55 -15.11 25.89
N HIS A 463 -27.86 -14.34 25.04
CA HIS A 463 -28.48 -13.30 24.23
C HIS A 463 -28.90 -13.81 22.84
N CYS A 464 -30.11 -13.45 22.42
CA CYS A 464 -30.52 -13.39 21.02
C CYS A 464 -30.47 -11.98 20.46
N SER A 465 -30.25 -10.98 21.31
CA SER A 465 -30.19 -9.57 20.92
C SER A 465 -28.96 -9.29 20.06
N VAL A 466 -29.12 -8.30 19.19
CA VAL A 466 -28.08 -7.80 18.30
C VAL A 466 -28.04 -6.30 18.40
N GLU A 467 -26.85 -5.74 18.50
CA GLU A 467 -26.61 -4.29 18.53
C GLU A 467 -25.75 -3.89 17.35
N ARG A 468 -25.98 -2.70 16.85
CA ARG A 468 -25.25 -2.10 15.74
C ARG A 468 -24.57 -0.81 16.20
N TYR A 469 -23.28 -0.70 15.97
CA TYR A 469 -22.47 0.46 16.26
C TYR A 469 -22.20 1.29 15.01
N GLU A 470 -22.38 2.61 15.10
CA GLU A 470 -22.04 3.59 14.06
C GLU A 470 -20.79 4.37 14.49
N PRO A 471 -19.57 4.05 13.98
CA PRO A 471 -18.32 4.66 14.43
C PRO A 471 -18.24 6.18 14.25
N GLU A 472 -18.93 6.73 13.22
CA GLU A 472 -18.97 8.19 12.99
C GLU A 472 -19.72 8.97 14.09
N ARG A 473 -20.64 8.29 14.80
CA ARG A 473 -21.46 8.88 15.86
C ARG A 473 -21.06 8.44 17.25
N ASP A 474 -20.24 7.40 17.33
CA ASP A 474 -19.91 6.70 18.58
C ASP A 474 -21.16 6.25 19.35
N GLU A 475 -22.13 5.63 18.65
CA GLU A 475 -23.42 5.24 19.22
C GLU A 475 -23.79 3.79 18.87
N TRP A 476 -24.38 3.08 19.84
CA TRP A 476 -24.99 1.76 19.66
C TRP A 476 -26.50 1.87 19.54
N ALA A 477 -27.10 1.03 18.71
CA ALA A 477 -28.53 0.86 18.57
C ALA A 477 -28.91 -0.61 18.50
N LEU A 478 -29.95 -1.01 19.20
CA LEU A 478 -30.55 -2.33 19.05
C LEU A 478 -31.15 -2.47 17.66
N VAL A 479 -31.00 -3.66 17.09
CA VAL A 479 -31.64 -4.08 15.84
C VAL A 479 -32.45 -5.35 16.09
N ALA A 480 -33.16 -5.86 15.10
CA ALA A 480 -33.99 -7.05 15.26
C ALA A 480 -33.17 -8.21 15.85
N PRO A 481 -33.66 -8.88 16.90
CA PRO A 481 -32.98 -10.01 17.52
C PRO A 481 -33.03 -11.26 16.63
N MET A 482 -32.06 -12.15 16.83
CA MET A 482 -32.07 -13.49 16.21
C MET A 482 -33.27 -14.31 16.70
N GLY A 483 -33.70 -15.28 15.92
CA GLY A 483 -34.70 -16.26 16.30
C GLY A 483 -34.25 -17.21 17.43
N THR A 484 -32.91 -17.37 17.58
CA THR A 484 -32.30 -18.28 18.55
C THR A 484 -31.26 -17.55 19.40
N ARG A 485 -31.21 -17.86 20.70
CA ARG A 485 -30.10 -17.42 21.58
C ARG A 485 -28.82 -18.12 21.16
N ARG A 486 -27.71 -17.39 21.07
CA ARG A 486 -26.42 -17.96 20.61
C ARG A 486 -25.25 -17.37 21.37
N ILE A 487 -24.51 -18.21 22.08
CA ILE A 487 -23.20 -17.88 22.65
C ILE A 487 -22.13 -18.69 21.93
N GLY A 488 -20.92 -18.15 21.79
CA GLY A 488 -19.89 -18.79 20.95
C GLY A 488 -20.38 -18.98 19.51
N VAL A 489 -21.13 -18.00 19.03
CA VAL A 489 -21.67 -17.97 17.68
C VAL A 489 -20.59 -17.53 16.70
N GLY A 490 -20.48 -18.23 15.57
CA GLY A 490 -19.66 -17.79 14.46
C GLY A 490 -20.41 -16.75 13.63
N VAL A 491 -19.78 -15.63 13.33
CA VAL A 491 -20.38 -14.54 12.56
C VAL A 491 -19.51 -14.18 11.36
N ALA A 492 -20.14 -14.05 10.19
CA ALA A 492 -19.49 -13.52 8.99
C ALA A 492 -20.48 -12.71 8.15
N VAL A 493 -19.94 -11.89 7.27
CA VAL A 493 -20.71 -11.07 6.34
C VAL A 493 -20.44 -11.53 4.91
N LEU A 494 -21.50 -11.84 4.18
CA LEU A 494 -21.43 -12.23 2.77
C LEU A 494 -22.54 -11.51 2.01
N ASN A 495 -22.20 -10.87 0.90
CA ASN A 495 -23.15 -10.12 0.05
C ASN A 495 -24.00 -9.12 0.83
N ARG A 496 -23.39 -8.45 1.84
CA ARG A 496 -24.01 -7.48 2.75
C ARG A 496 -25.14 -8.07 3.63
N LEU A 497 -25.16 -9.38 3.78
CA LEU A 497 -25.98 -10.09 4.76
C LEU A 497 -25.07 -10.55 5.92
N LEU A 498 -25.58 -10.43 7.14
CA LEU A 498 -24.87 -10.92 8.32
C LEU A 498 -25.36 -12.33 8.64
N TYR A 499 -24.45 -13.26 8.79
CA TYR A 499 -24.75 -14.66 9.07
C TYR A 499 -24.32 -15.02 10.49
N ALA A 500 -25.23 -15.61 11.26
CA ALA A 500 -24.99 -16.17 12.57
C ALA A 500 -25.08 -17.70 12.47
N VAL A 501 -23.97 -18.38 12.77
CA VAL A 501 -23.81 -19.81 12.49
C VAL A 501 -23.47 -20.56 13.77
N GLY A 502 -24.23 -21.59 14.10
CA GLY A 502 -24.01 -22.45 15.25
C GLY A 502 -24.13 -21.74 16.61
N GLY A 503 -23.27 -22.12 17.55
CA GLY A 503 -23.25 -21.61 18.90
C GLY A 503 -23.93 -22.55 19.90
N PHE A 504 -24.28 -22.02 21.09
CA PHE A 504 -24.97 -22.70 22.17
C PHE A 504 -26.13 -21.83 22.67
N ASP A 505 -27.32 -22.39 22.84
CA ASP A 505 -28.53 -21.65 23.20
C ASP A 505 -28.85 -21.63 24.72
N GLY A 506 -28.03 -22.32 25.49
CA GLY A 506 -28.23 -22.55 26.94
C GLY A 506 -28.63 -23.99 27.24
N SER A 507 -29.15 -24.73 26.27
CA SER A 507 -29.61 -26.13 26.41
C SER A 507 -28.84 -27.05 25.48
N ALA A 508 -28.66 -26.66 24.22
CA ALA A 508 -28.04 -27.48 23.19
C ALA A 508 -27.04 -26.69 22.35
N ARG A 509 -26.05 -27.38 21.82
CA ARG A 509 -25.17 -26.84 20.76
C ARG A 509 -25.89 -26.90 19.43
N LEU A 510 -25.67 -25.91 18.60
CA LEU A 510 -26.49 -25.63 17.44
C LEU A 510 -25.76 -26.00 16.14
N ARG A 511 -26.49 -26.61 15.20
CA ARG A 511 -26.12 -26.68 13.79
C ARG A 511 -26.89 -25.69 12.93
N SER A 512 -27.90 -25.02 13.54
CA SER A 512 -28.73 -24.05 12.84
C SER A 512 -27.93 -22.77 12.53
N ALA A 513 -28.32 -22.12 11.46
CA ALA A 513 -27.78 -20.83 11.07
C ALA A 513 -28.91 -19.91 10.61
N GLU A 514 -28.72 -18.62 10.71
CA GLU A 514 -29.67 -17.60 10.30
C GLU A 514 -28.93 -16.40 9.70
N ARG A 515 -29.59 -15.68 8.80
CA ARG A 515 -29.03 -14.48 8.16
C ARG A 515 -29.90 -13.25 8.44
N TYR A 516 -29.24 -12.13 8.64
CA TYR A 516 -29.86 -10.83 8.87
C TYR A 516 -29.82 -9.97 7.62
N HIS A 517 -30.97 -9.35 7.33
CA HIS A 517 -31.15 -8.39 6.24
C HIS A 517 -31.18 -6.96 6.78
N PRO A 518 -30.13 -6.16 6.61
CA PRO A 518 -30.07 -4.81 7.18
C PRO A 518 -31.16 -3.86 6.71
N GLU A 519 -31.59 -4.00 5.45
CA GLU A 519 -32.63 -3.14 4.86
C GLU A 519 -34.03 -3.44 5.37
N ARG A 520 -34.26 -4.69 5.82
CA ARG A 520 -35.57 -5.16 6.32
C ARG A 520 -35.60 -5.20 7.84
N ASP A 521 -34.45 -5.06 8.48
CA ASP A 521 -34.24 -5.28 9.92
C ASP A 521 -34.89 -6.61 10.37
N SER A 522 -34.52 -7.70 9.74
CA SER A 522 -35.12 -9.01 10.04
C SER A 522 -34.15 -10.15 9.83
N TRP A 523 -34.31 -11.21 10.64
CA TRP A 523 -33.57 -12.46 10.53
C TRP A 523 -34.38 -13.51 9.77
N GLN A 524 -33.69 -14.34 9.01
CA GLN A 524 -34.24 -15.47 8.28
C GLN A 524 -33.37 -16.71 8.51
N PRO A 525 -33.95 -17.87 8.85
CA PRO A 525 -33.22 -19.12 8.93
C PRO A 525 -32.68 -19.53 7.55
N ILE A 526 -31.52 -20.17 7.57
CA ILE A 526 -30.92 -20.80 6.39
C ILE A 526 -30.72 -22.30 6.65
N PRO A 527 -30.46 -23.13 5.63
CA PRO A 527 -30.20 -24.55 5.82
C PRO A 527 -29.13 -24.78 6.90
N PRO A 528 -29.33 -25.77 7.80
CA PRO A 528 -28.41 -26.03 8.89
C PRO A 528 -27.15 -26.74 8.40
N MET A 529 -26.04 -26.60 9.13
CA MET A 529 -24.82 -27.40 8.95
C MET A 529 -25.09 -28.89 9.19
N ALA A 530 -24.22 -29.75 8.68
CA ALA A 530 -24.25 -31.16 9.00
C ALA A 530 -23.87 -31.42 10.46
N THR A 531 -22.92 -30.64 11.01
CA THR A 531 -22.35 -30.81 12.36
C THR A 531 -22.80 -29.70 13.30
N VAL A 532 -23.10 -30.05 14.56
CA VAL A 532 -23.31 -29.05 15.62
C VAL A 532 -21.96 -28.42 15.98
N ARG A 533 -21.91 -27.08 16.10
CA ARG A 533 -20.64 -26.36 16.36
C ARG A 533 -20.89 -25.18 17.29
N SER A 534 -20.21 -25.19 18.44
CA SER A 534 -20.14 -24.06 19.36
C SER A 534 -18.70 -23.55 19.43
N GLY A 535 -18.48 -22.25 19.37
CA GLY A 535 -17.13 -21.68 19.30
C GLY A 535 -16.37 -22.05 18.01
N ALA A 536 -17.09 -22.21 16.91
CA ALA A 536 -16.49 -22.34 15.59
C ALA A 536 -16.00 -21.00 15.07
N GLY A 537 -14.93 -21.01 14.31
CA GLY A 537 -14.53 -19.86 13.48
C GLY A 537 -15.39 -19.80 12.22
N VAL A 538 -15.91 -18.63 11.89
CA VAL A 538 -16.69 -18.44 10.66
C VAL A 538 -16.17 -17.22 9.90
N CYS A 539 -15.92 -17.38 8.62
CA CYS A 539 -15.55 -16.28 7.73
C CYS A 539 -16.15 -16.46 6.33
N ALA A 540 -16.16 -15.37 5.57
CA ALA A 540 -16.58 -15.37 4.18
C ALA A 540 -15.34 -15.27 3.28
N LEU A 541 -15.34 -16.06 2.19
CA LEU A 541 -14.34 -15.97 1.14
C LEU A 541 -14.99 -16.29 -0.22
N GLY A 542 -14.81 -15.39 -1.19
CA GLY A 542 -15.55 -15.44 -2.44
C GLY A 542 -17.07 -15.35 -2.18
N ASN A 543 -17.85 -16.20 -2.81
CA ASN A 543 -19.32 -16.27 -2.59
C ASN A 543 -19.71 -17.43 -1.63
N CYS A 544 -18.82 -17.75 -0.67
CA CYS A 544 -19.00 -18.85 0.28
C CYS A 544 -18.76 -18.40 1.72
N LEU A 545 -19.44 -19.07 2.68
CA LEU A 545 -19.09 -19.05 4.09
C LEU A 545 -18.34 -20.32 4.44
N TYR A 546 -17.43 -20.24 5.38
CA TYR A 546 -16.69 -21.38 5.93
C TYR A 546 -16.88 -21.42 7.45
N ALA A 547 -17.33 -22.56 7.96
CA ALA A 547 -17.45 -22.85 9.39
C ALA A 547 -16.41 -23.91 9.76
N MET A 548 -15.45 -23.51 10.59
CA MET A 548 -14.25 -24.27 10.91
C MET A 548 -14.20 -24.64 12.38
N GLY A 549 -13.93 -25.90 12.68
CA GLY A 549 -13.75 -26.38 14.03
C GLY A 549 -14.97 -26.20 14.92
N GLY A 550 -14.74 -25.77 16.15
CA GLY A 550 -15.74 -25.67 17.22
C GLY A 550 -15.80 -26.91 18.09
N TYR A 551 -16.81 -26.96 18.94
CA TYR A 551 -17.07 -28.07 19.88
C TYR A 551 -18.49 -28.59 19.67
N ASP A 552 -18.63 -29.94 19.52
CA ASP A 552 -19.89 -30.58 19.20
C ASP A 552 -20.68 -31.04 20.46
N GLY A 553 -20.05 -31.00 21.63
CA GLY A 553 -20.58 -31.48 22.89
C GLY A 553 -19.80 -32.65 23.43
N THR A 554 -19.03 -33.33 22.60
CA THR A 554 -18.20 -34.47 22.95
C THR A 554 -16.72 -34.18 22.75
N GLN A 555 -16.37 -33.49 21.63
CA GLN A 555 -14.99 -33.24 21.26
C GLN A 555 -14.85 -31.91 20.47
N GLN A 556 -13.63 -31.37 20.44
CA GLN A 556 -13.23 -30.35 19.52
C GLN A 556 -13.13 -30.88 18.12
N LEU A 557 -13.46 -30.09 17.13
CA LEU A 557 -13.55 -30.44 15.72
C LEU A 557 -12.37 -29.89 14.91
N SER A 558 -11.88 -30.70 13.95
CA SER A 558 -10.99 -30.22 12.88
C SER A 558 -11.74 -30.02 11.55
N SER A 559 -12.95 -30.55 11.44
CA SER A 559 -13.75 -30.50 10.21
C SER A 559 -14.12 -29.07 9.83
N THR A 560 -14.20 -28.82 8.52
CA THR A 560 -14.63 -27.55 7.94
C THR A 560 -15.81 -27.78 7.01
N GLU A 561 -16.86 -27.00 7.17
CA GLU A 561 -18.03 -26.97 6.27
C GLU A 561 -18.07 -25.66 5.51
N ARG A 562 -18.39 -25.74 4.22
CA ARG A 562 -18.54 -24.59 3.32
C ARG A 562 -20.00 -24.45 2.91
N PHE A 563 -20.56 -23.26 3.12
CA PHE A 563 -21.89 -22.87 2.62
C PHE A 563 -21.74 -22.09 1.33
N GLN A 564 -22.40 -22.53 0.28
CA GLN A 564 -22.43 -21.86 -1.00
C GLN A 564 -23.70 -21.02 -1.11
N ALA A 565 -23.56 -19.70 -1.24
CA ALA A 565 -24.70 -18.78 -1.18
C ALA A 565 -25.68 -18.96 -2.35
N ASP A 566 -25.22 -19.35 -3.54
CA ASP A 566 -26.06 -19.52 -4.73
C ASP A 566 -26.97 -20.75 -4.65
N THR A 567 -26.49 -21.84 -4.07
CA THR A 567 -27.22 -23.11 -3.94
C THR A 567 -27.85 -23.28 -2.58
N GLU A 568 -27.52 -22.42 -1.63
CA GLU A 568 -27.91 -22.52 -0.21
C GLU A 568 -27.60 -23.88 0.42
N THR A 569 -26.46 -24.48 0.08
CA THR A 569 -26.06 -25.83 0.56
C THR A 569 -24.76 -25.81 1.33
N TRP A 570 -24.67 -26.66 2.37
CA TRP A 570 -23.45 -26.94 3.09
C TRP A 570 -22.76 -28.18 2.54
N SER A 571 -21.44 -28.16 2.44
CA SER A 571 -20.58 -29.27 2.02
C SER A 571 -19.29 -29.28 2.83
N PHE A 572 -18.76 -30.48 3.11
CA PHE A 572 -17.46 -30.57 3.74
C PHE A 572 -16.35 -30.23 2.75
N VAL A 573 -15.32 -29.59 3.27
CA VAL A 573 -14.04 -29.36 2.58
C VAL A 573 -12.92 -29.95 3.42
N ALA A 574 -11.66 -29.83 2.98
CA ALA A 574 -10.52 -30.39 3.70
C ALA A 574 -10.53 -29.95 5.18
N PRO A 575 -10.33 -30.89 6.13
CA PRO A 575 -10.25 -30.56 7.54
C PRO A 575 -8.91 -29.91 7.88
N MET A 576 -8.88 -29.10 8.96
CA MET A 576 -7.66 -28.55 9.56
C MET A 576 -6.76 -29.69 10.10
N GLY A 577 -5.48 -29.40 10.22
CA GLY A 577 -4.52 -30.31 10.86
C GLY A 577 -4.80 -30.53 12.34
N HIS A 578 -5.30 -29.52 13.04
CA HIS A 578 -5.60 -29.56 14.47
C HIS A 578 -7.09 -29.40 14.76
N ARG A 579 -7.58 -30.09 15.78
CA ARG A 579 -8.90 -29.84 16.36
C ARG A 579 -8.85 -28.52 17.11
N ARG A 580 -9.84 -27.64 16.92
CA ARG A 580 -9.84 -26.30 17.50
C ARG A 580 -11.24 -25.85 17.86
N SER A 581 -11.41 -25.28 19.07
CA SER A 581 -12.59 -24.51 19.47
C SER A 581 -12.18 -23.15 19.97
N ALA A 582 -13.07 -22.16 19.90
CA ALA A 582 -12.79 -20.76 20.27
C ALA A 582 -11.54 -20.20 19.57
N LEU A 583 -11.42 -20.49 18.28
CA LEU A 583 -10.34 -20.06 17.40
C LEU A 583 -10.62 -18.66 16.83
N GLY A 584 -9.55 -17.93 16.52
CA GLY A 584 -9.63 -16.71 15.72
C GLY A 584 -9.61 -17.05 14.22
N VAL A 585 -10.39 -16.34 13.42
CA VAL A 585 -10.46 -16.59 11.97
C VAL A 585 -10.54 -15.28 11.20
N THR A 586 -9.84 -15.24 10.08
CA THR A 586 -9.96 -14.13 9.12
C THR A 586 -9.63 -14.60 7.71
N ALA A 587 -10.22 -13.93 6.71
CA ALA A 587 -9.83 -14.09 5.31
C ALA A 587 -8.82 -13.01 4.93
N PHE A 588 -7.75 -13.40 4.25
CA PHE A 588 -6.71 -12.48 3.79
C PHE A 588 -6.12 -12.95 2.44
N ARG A 589 -6.12 -12.07 1.44
CA ARG A 589 -5.58 -12.31 0.09
C ARG A 589 -6.03 -13.64 -0.53
N GLY A 590 -7.32 -13.93 -0.49
CA GLY A 590 -7.89 -15.13 -1.10
C GLY A 590 -7.68 -16.41 -0.31
N ARG A 591 -7.15 -16.34 0.91
CA ARG A 591 -6.91 -17.47 1.82
C ARG A 591 -7.60 -17.24 3.17
N ILE A 592 -7.82 -18.33 3.91
CA ILE A 592 -8.38 -18.26 5.27
C ILE A 592 -7.27 -18.62 6.26
N TYR A 593 -7.13 -17.79 7.29
CA TYR A 593 -6.21 -18.02 8.40
C TYR A 593 -6.97 -18.34 9.67
N VAL A 594 -6.59 -19.42 10.34
CA VAL A 594 -7.09 -19.82 11.66
C VAL A 594 -5.97 -19.71 12.68
N LEU A 595 -6.25 -19.04 13.79
CA LEU A 595 -5.28 -18.70 14.81
C LEU A 595 -5.68 -19.31 16.14
N GLY A 596 -4.81 -20.08 16.75
CA GLY A 596 -4.97 -20.59 18.10
C GLY A 596 -6.22 -21.45 18.31
N GLY A 597 -6.87 -21.26 19.44
CA GLY A 597 -8.00 -22.05 19.90
C GLY A 597 -7.60 -23.05 20.99
N TYR A 598 -8.51 -23.96 21.32
CA TYR A 598 -8.34 -25.01 22.32
C TYR A 598 -8.68 -26.37 21.70
N ASP A 599 -7.81 -27.36 21.84
CA ASP A 599 -7.94 -28.69 21.21
C ASP A 599 -8.59 -29.74 22.11
N GLY A 600 -8.88 -29.40 23.37
CA GLY A 600 -9.35 -30.27 24.42
C GLY A 600 -8.29 -30.60 25.48
N HIS A 601 -7.02 -30.33 25.20
CA HIS A 601 -5.86 -30.57 26.06
C HIS A 601 -5.05 -29.31 26.33
N SER A 602 -4.78 -28.51 25.27
CA SER A 602 -3.91 -27.35 25.30
C SER A 602 -4.50 -26.16 24.56
N PHE A 603 -4.03 -24.97 24.91
CA PHE A 603 -4.24 -23.74 24.14
C PHE A 603 -3.23 -23.70 23.03
N LEU A 604 -3.71 -23.63 21.80
CA LEU A 604 -2.87 -23.74 20.61
C LEU A 604 -2.20 -22.41 20.29
N GLU A 605 -0.93 -22.48 19.93
CA GLU A 605 -0.18 -21.36 19.32
C GLU A 605 -0.13 -21.49 17.79
N SER A 606 -0.43 -22.68 17.26
CA SER A 606 -0.36 -22.95 15.84
C SER A 606 -1.36 -22.11 15.03
N VAL A 607 -0.92 -21.72 13.85
CA VAL A 607 -1.70 -20.99 12.85
C VAL A 607 -1.73 -21.81 11.57
N GLU A 608 -2.92 -22.02 11.01
CA GLU A 608 -3.10 -22.73 9.76
C GLU A 608 -3.72 -21.82 8.70
N CYS A 609 -3.29 -22.01 7.45
CA CYS A 609 -3.76 -21.27 6.28
C CYS A 609 -4.45 -22.23 5.31
N TYR A 610 -5.68 -21.93 4.94
CA TYR A 610 -6.46 -22.69 3.96
C TYR A 610 -6.39 -22.03 2.59
N ASP A 611 -6.03 -22.81 1.59
CA ASP A 611 -6.08 -22.47 0.19
C ASP A 611 -7.34 -23.09 -0.45
N PRO A 612 -8.33 -22.30 -0.87
CA PRO A 612 -9.58 -22.82 -1.43
C PRO A 612 -9.41 -23.45 -2.80
N GLU A 613 -8.39 -23.04 -3.58
CA GLU A 613 -8.12 -23.61 -4.91
C GLU A 613 -7.50 -25.01 -4.79
N ALA A 614 -6.54 -25.14 -3.88
CA ALA A 614 -5.91 -26.41 -3.59
C ALA A 614 -6.78 -27.31 -2.69
N ASN A 615 -7.79 -26.77 -2.03
CA ASN A 615 -8.58 -27.40 -0.97
C ASN A 615 -7.67 -28.06 0.08
N ALA A 616 -6.70 -27.32 0.58
CA ALA A 616 -5.67 -27.83 1.49
C ALA A 616 -5.32 -26.82 2.58
N TRP A 617 -4.94 -27.35 3.76
CA TRP A 617 -4.43 -26.58 4.88
C TRP A 617 -2.91 -26.68 4.96
N THR A 618 -2.25 -25.60 5.31
CA THR A 618 -0.81 -25.53 5.57
C THR A 618 -0.56 -24.80 6.88
N GLU A 619 0.38 -25.29 7.69
CA GLU A 619 0.83 -24.57 8.86
C GLU A 619 1.70 -23.39 8.46
N VAL A 620 1.55 -22.28 9.18
CA VAL A 620 2.37 -21.08 9.05
C VAL A 620 2.98 -20.73 10.40
N THR A 621 3.78 -19.65 10.47
CA THR A 621 4.47 -19.24 11.69
C THR A 621 3.50 -19.15 12.88
N PRO A 622 3.74 -19.88 13.97
CA PRO A 622 2.87 -19.91 15.14
C PRO A 622 2.89 -18.56 15.87
N MET A 623 1.85 -18.30 16.67
CA MET A 623 1.79 -17.17 17.59
C MET A 623 2.87 -17.30 18.68
N PRO A 624 3.34 -16.18 19.24
CA PRO A 624 4.30 -16.22 20.37
C PRO A 624 3.80 -16.95 21.60
N SER A 625 2.48 -17.09 21.77
CA SER A 625 1.86 -17.85 22.86
C SER A 625 0.51 -18.43 22.46
N GLY A 626 0.24 -19.66 22.93
CA GLY A 626 -1.04 -20.33 22.71
C GLY A 626 -2.19 -19.63 23.43
N ARG A 627 -3.34 -19.47 22.76
CA ARG A 627 -4.53 -18.83 23.32
C ARG A 627 -5.83 -19.20 22.61
N SER A 628 -6.95 -19.09 23.31
CA SER A 628 -8.29 -19.27 22.75
C SER A 628 -9.15 -18.00 22.96
N GLY A 629 -10.25 -17.86 22.24
CA GLY A 629 -11.21 -16.75 22.41
C GLY A 629 -10.60 -15.38 22.16
N LEU A 630 -9.74 -15.28 21.15
CA LEU A 630 -9.10 -14.03 20.69
C LEU A 630 -9.95 -13.35 19.63
N GLY A 631 -9.85 -12.02 19.56
CA GLY A 631 -10.43 -11.22 18.47
C GLY A 631 -9.44 -11.07 17.32
N VAL A 632 -9.88 -11.33 16.08
CA VAL A 632 -9.00 -11.29 14.90
C VAL A 632 -9.63 -10.42 13.81
N ALA A 633 -8.80 -9.60 13.17
CA ALA A 633 -9.17 -8.87 11.96
C ALA A 633 -7.94 -8.46 11.15
N VAL A 634 -8.16 -8.09 9.90
CA VAL A 634 -7.11 -7.57 9.02
C VAL A 634 -7.20 -6.05 8.95
N THR A 635 -6.09 -5.36 9.20
CA THR A 635 -5.96 -3.92 8.97
C THR A 635 -4.55 -3.56 8.54
N MET A 636 -4.28 -2.26 8.31
CA MET A 636 -3.00 -1.81 7.79
C MET A 636 -1.85 -2.00 8.80
N GLU A 637 -0.63 -2.10 8.28
CA GLU A 637 0.61 -2.15 9.06
C GLU A 637 0.69 -0.90 9.96
N PRO A 638 1.07 -1.03 11.24
CA PRO A 638 1.29 0.13 12.08
C PRO A 638 2.46 0.96 11.52
N CYS A 639 2.29 2.27 11.48
CA CYS A 639 3.42 3.17 11.30
C CYS A 639 4.37 2.90 12.46
N HIS A 640 5.62 2.54 12.18
CA HIS A 640 6.60 2.10 13.17
C HIS A 640 6.47 2.90 14.46
N PRO A 641 6.32 2.27 15.62
CA PRO A 641 6.61 2.94 16.85
C PRO A 641 8.07 3.36 16.73
N GLN A 642 8.35 4.66 16.88
CA GLN A 642 9.71 5.09 17.18
C GLN A 642 10.17 4.19 18.32
N THR A 643 11.17 3.33 18.08
CA THR A 643 11.93 2.73 19.16
C THR A 643 12.24 3.86 20.13
N PRO A 644 11.88 3.76 21.43
CA PRO A 644 12.36 4.75 22.39
C PRO A 644 13.87 4.86 22.15
N PRO A 645 14.46 6.07 22.17
CA PRO A 645 15.89 6.19 22.08
C PRO A 645 16.44 5.21 23.12
N GLU A 646 17.30 4.29 22.68
CA GLU A 646 18.11 3.50 23.60
C GLU A 646 18.76 4.52 24.52
N ASP A 647 18.50 4.45 25.82
CA ASP A 647 19.12 5.32 26.82
C ASP A 647 20.60 5.27 26.54
N GLU A 648 21.16 6.34 25.97
CA GLU A 648 22.58 6.52 25.88
C GLU A 648 23.10 6.45 27.34
N GLU A 649 23.75 5.35 27.68
CA GLU A 649 24.50 5.26 28.94
C GLU A 649 25.41 6.49 28.99
N PRO A 650 25.39 7.27 30.08
CA PRO A 650 26.28 8.40 30.22
C PRO A 650 27.73 7.88 30.15
N PRO A 651 28.63 8.55 29.44
CA PRO A 651 30.01 8.10 29.33
C PRO A 651 30.63 7.93 30.74
N PRO A 652 31.40 6.85 30.98
CA PRO A 652 31.99 6.60 32.29
C PRO A 652 32.85 7.78 32.69
N GLY A 653 32.50 8.39 33.83
CA GLY A 653 33.22 9.50 34.41
C GLY A 653 34.69 9.13 34.59
N GLY A 654 35.59 9.88 33.94
CA GLY A 654 37.02 9.82 34.22
C GLY A 654 37.31 10.30 35.65
N PRO A 655 38.31 9.72 36.31
CA PRO A 655 38.65 10.10 37.67
C PRO A 655 39.31 11.50 37.72
N CYS A 656 39.00 12.23 38.80
CA CYS A 656 39.64 13.49 39.17
C CYS A 656 41.18 13.40 39.20
#